data_015add88c295897392d86d9622b4d1bf
#
_entry.id   015add88c295897392d86d9622b4d1bf
#
_cell.length_a   1.000
_cell.length_b   1.000
_cell.length_c   1.000
_cell.angle_alpha   90.00
_cell.angle_beta   90.00
_cell.angle_gamma   90.00
#
_symmetry.space_group_name_H-M   'P 1'
#
loop_
_entity.id
_entity.type
_entity.pdbx_description
1 polymer ?
#
loop_
_entity_poly.entity_id
_entity_poly.type
_entity_poly.pdbx_seq_one_letter_code
_entity_poly.pdbx_strand_id
1 'polypeptide(L)'
;MEPKGGKHMSSYVLGFKDIDKTKLMAVGGKGANLGELSRIEGIHIPDGFCVFTEAFKRIIEETPSIDELLDELSLLKAGDRDKISKLSGEIQKIIEDTAIPEDISEEITRFLARLGEENAYAVRSSATAEDLPTASFAGQQDTYLNIVGKEAVLKHISKCWASLFTERAVAYRLRNGFDQRKVYLSVVVQKMIFPQAAGILFTADPVASNRKVLSIDAGFGLGEALVSGLVNADNYKVREGRIIYKKISIKKLAVYALKDGGTKEKKIEPEKQKKQVLSEKQILQLEHLGRKIEEHFGCPQDMEWCLADDTFYIVQSRPITTLYPIPEADDQKNHVYVSVGHQQMMTDPMKPLGLSFFLMTTRAPMHKAGGRLFVDVTQMLASSDSRKILLDTMGQHDPLMKDALMTVIERGDFIKFVPDDKKEQSSDKGNKIVSSAGFRVQIKSDPLVVSNLIKSSETSIEELKQNMRRSSGSDLFDFILEDIQELRRVLFDTQSSRVFMAAMDASLWINEKMEKWLGEKNTADILSQSVPNNITSEMGLALLDVADVIRPYPQIIDYLQHVKDDNFLDDLVKFNGGQETREAVCAYLNKYGMRCAGEIDITKPRWSEKPSALVPMILSNIKNFQPEAGRRKFEEGRQEALKKEQELLDKLRQLADGEQKARETKGMIDLIRNFSGFREYPKYGMVNRYFIYKQALLKEAVKLVQADVINEKEDIYYLTFEELREVVCTNKLDYQIIERRKEEYKSYEKLTPPRVITSDGEIIAGEYKQENLPEGAIAGLPVSSGVVEGRARVILNMEDADLEEGDILVTYFTDPSWTPLFVSIKGLVTEVGGLMTHGAVIAREYGLPAVVGVENVTRLINDGQRIRVNGTEGYVEIL
;
A
#
# COMPACT_ATOMS: atom_id res chain seq x y z
N MET A 1 -3.67 48.35 48.02
CA MET A 1 -4.71 47.32 48.08
C MET A 1 -4.94 46.84 46.64
N GLU A 2 -4.24 45.79 46.24
CA GLU A 2 -4.48 45.13 44.97
C GLU A 2 -5.71 44.23 45.07
N PRO A 3 -6.57 44.14 44.03
CA PRO A 3 -7.70 43.25 44.06
C PRO A 3 -7.20 41.82 43.84
N LYS A 4 -7.51 40.95 44.79
CA LYS A 4 -7.28 39.49 44.75
C LYS A 4 -7.87 38.93 43.45
N GLY A 5 -7.02 38.23 42.71
CA GLY A 5 -7.38 37.51 41.51
C GLY A 5 -8.55 36.56 41.72
N GLY A 6 -9.61 36.75 40.97
CA GLY A 6 -10.67 35.75 40.82
C GLY A 6 -10.09 34.55 40.13
N LYS A 7 -10.16 33.36 40.73
CA LYS A 7 -10.02 32.07 40.07
C LYS A 7 -11.05 32.09 38.94
N HIS A 8 -10.60 32.14 37.68
CA HIS A 8 -11.40 31.69 36.56
C HIS A 8 -11.79 30.23 36.84
N MET A 9 -13.02 30.01 37.27
CA MET A 9 -13.61 28.65 37.27
C MET A 9 -13.68 28.24 35.82
N SER A 10 -12.76 27.37 35.42
CA SER A 10 -12.85 26.69 34.12
C SER A 10 -14.12 25.85 34.13
N SER A 11 -15.07 26.13 33.23
CA SER A 11 -16.26 25.34 33.06
C SER A 11 -15.85 23.93 32.55
N TYR A 12 -16.41 22.88 33.13
CA TYR A 12 -16.21 21.50 32.73
C TYR A 12 -17.19 21.02 31.65
N VAL A 13 -18.19 21.84 31.33
CA VAL A 13 -19.28 21.49 30.41
C VAL A 13 -19.61 22.67 29.49
N LEU A 14 -19.72 22.44 28.19
CA LEU A 14 -20.22 23.41 27.19
C LEU A 14 -21.28 22.81 26.28
N GLY A 15 -22.26 23.62 25.91
CA GLY A 15 -23.20 23.31 24.85
C GLY A 15 -22.57 23.33 23.47
N PHE A 16 -23.10 22.57 22.50
CA PHE A 16 -22.51 22.48 21.15
C PHE A 16 -22.32 23.84 20.48
N LYS A 17 -23.24 24.78 20.64
CA LYS A 17 -23.18 26.14 20.05
C LYS A 17 -21.97 26.95 20.52
N ASP A 18 -21.41 26.62 21.67
CA ASP A 18 -20.28 27.31 22.30
C ASP A 18 -18.93 26.62 22.01
N ILE A 19 -18.97 25.51 21.25
CA ILE A 19 -17.82 24.71 20.88
C ILE A 19 -17.42 25.05 19.44
N ASP A 20 -16.10 25.15 19.20
CA ASP A 20 -15.48 25.25 17.87
C ASP A 20 -14.26 24.33 17.76
N LYS A 21 -13.70 24.24 16.56
CA LYS A 21 -12.54 23.38 16.27
C LYS A 21 -11.29 23.70 17.11
N THR A 22 -11.17 24.91 17.68
CA THR A 22 -10.05 25.27 18.57
C THR A 22 -10.09 24.52 19.90
N LYS A 23 -11.25 23.94 20.25
CA LYS A 23 -11.48 23.21 21.50
C LYS A 23 -11.29 21.68 21.35
N LEU A 24 -10.74 21.21 20.23
CA LEU A 24 -10.54 19.80 19.96
C LEU A 24 -9.92 19.02 21.14
N MET A 25 -8.88 19.57 21.76
CA MET A 25 -8.20 18.93 22.90
C MET A 25 -9.05 18.87 24.18
N ALA A 26 -10.08 19.72 24.29
CA ALA A 26 -10.98 19.74 25.43
C ALA A 26 -12.23 18.85 25.23
N VAL A 27 -12.74 18.75 23.98
CA VAL A 27 -14.03 18.08 23.70
C VAL A 27 -13.90 16.82 22.84
N GLY A 28 -12.69 16.51 22.35
CA GLY A 28 -12.44 15.40 21.42
C GLY A 28 -13.04 15.65 20.02
N GLY A 29 -12.78 14.71 19.09
CA GLY A 29 -13.16 14.83 17.68
C GLY A 29 -14.69 14.96 17.48
N LYS A 30 -15.47 14.06 18.07
CA LYS A 30 -16.96 14.11 17.95
C LYS A 30 -17.55 15.41 18.50
N GLY A 31 -17.07 15.85 19.66
CA GLY A 31 -17.55 17.11 20.29
C GLY A 31 -17.23 18.34 19.42
N ALA A 32 -16.00 18.44 18.93
CA ALA A 32 -15.58 19.54 18.07
C ALA A 32 -16.39 19.59 16.75
N ASN A 33 -16.57 18.43 16.11
CA ASN A 33 -17.32 18.34 14.85
C ASN A 33 -18.81 18.66 15.04
N LEU A 34 -19.45 18.22 16.13
CA LEU A 34 -20.82 18.63 16.45
C LEU A 34 -20.93 20.14 16.72
N GLY A 35 -19.94 20.73 17.37
CA GLY A 35 -19.86 22.17 17.54
C GLY A 35 -19.83 22.92 16.21
N GLU A 36 -18.95 22.51 15.29
CA GLU A 36 -18.88 23.09 13.94
C GLU A 36 -20.18 22.90 13.14
N LEU A 37 -20.76 21.69 13.16
CA LEU A 37 -22.03 21.41 12.49
C LEU A 37 -23.17 22.33 13.01
N SER A 38 -23.18 22.67 14.30
CA SER A 38 -24.19 23.53 14.91
C SER A 38 -24.21 24.99 14.37
N ARG A 39 -23.14 25.38 13.67
CA ARG A 39 -22.94 26.73 13.10
C ARG A 39 -23.33 26.80 11.62
N ILE A 40 -23.60 25.68 10.99
CA ILE A 40 -23.95 25.63 9.56
C ILE A 40 -25.45 25.90 9.43
N GLU A 41 -25.81 27.00 8.80
CA GLU A 41 -27.20 27.35 8.58
C GLU A 41 -27.96 26.25 7.82
N GLY A 42 -29.15 25.85 8.30
CA GLY A 42 -29.99 24.84 7.69
C GLY A 42 -29.52 23.38 7.92
N ILE A 43 -28.47 23.15 8.70
CA ILE A 43 -28.12 21.84 9.21
C ILE A 43 -28.74 21.67 10.60
N HIS A 44 -29.50 20.59 10.79
CA HIS A 44 -30.09 20.26 12.08
C HIS A 44 -29.23 19.22 12.78
N ILE A 45 -28.83 19.53 14.00
CA ILE A 45 -28.21 18.61 14.93
C ILE A 45 -29.09 18.47 16.16
N PRO A 46 -29.16 17.29 16.81
CA PRO A 46 -29.83 17.21 18.11
C PRO A 46 -29.08 18.05 19.15
N ASP A 47 -29.81 18.76 20.00
CA ASP A 47 -29.23 19.58 21.07
C ASP A 47 -28.42 18.69 22.04
N GLY A 48 -27.38 19.28 22.64
CA GLY A 48 -26.52 18.58 23.57
C GLY A 48 -25.37 19.40 24.12
N PHE A 49 -24.49 18.74 24.85
CA PHE A 49 -23.30 19.33 25.45
C PHE A 49 -22.16 18.32 25.52
N CYS A 50 -20.94 18.85 25.78
CA CYS A 50 -19.74 18.05 26.01
C CYS A 50 -19.27 18.23 27.44
N VAL A 51 -18.88 17.11 28.08
CA VAL A 51 -18.10 17.10 29.32
C VAL A 51 -16.62 17.01 28.94
N PHE A 52 -15.82 17.95 29.38
CA PHE A 52 -14.45 18.19 28.95
C PHE A 52 -13.48 17.09 29.43
N THR A 53 -12.38 16.97 28.71
CA THR A 53 -11.25 16.08 29.07
C THR A 53 -10.68 16.43 30.45
N GLU A 54 -10.75 17.68 30.89
CA GLU A 54 -10.31 18.12 32.21
C GLU A 54 -11.11 17.47 33.35
N ALA A 55 -12.40 17.15 33.11
CA ALA A 55 -13.20 16.39 34.07
C ALA A 55 -12.67 14.97 34.23
N PHE A 56 -12.32 14.32 33.11
CA PHE A 56 -11.71 12.97 33.12
C PHE A 56 -10.33 13.00 33.79
N LYS A 57 -9.46 13.95 33.45
CA LYS A 57 -8.14 14.10 34.09
C LYS A 57 -8.25 14.18 35.60
N ARG A 58 -9.18 15.01 36.08
CA ARG A 58 -9.40 15.16 37.50
C ARG A 58 -9.83 13.88 38.20
N ILE A 59 -10.70 13.07 37.59
CA ILE A 59 -11.08 11.74 38.10
C ILE A 59 -9.85 10.83 38.22
N ILE A 60 -8.97 10.80 37.21
CA ILE A 60 -7.74 10.00 37.24
C ILE A 60 -6.79 10.50 38.34
N GLU A 61 -6.56 11.82 38.44
CA GLU A 61 -5.66 12.45 39.42
C GLU A 61 -6.14 12.27 40.88
N GLU A 62 -7.47 12.27 41.09
CA GLU A 62 -8.09 12.05 42.41
C GLU A 62 -8.15 10.57 42.80
N THR A 63 -7.70 9.64 41.91
CA THR A 63 -7.74 8.18 42.12
C THR A 63 -6.33 7.56 41.98
N PRO A 64 -5.44 7.70 43.00
CA PRO A 64 -4.05 7.27 42.91
C PRO A 64 -3.82 5.79 42.58
N SER A 65 -4.78 4.91 42.91
CA SER A 65 -4.71 3.47 42.58
C SER A 65 -4.67 3.16 41.08
N ILE A 66 -5.11 4.11 40.23
CA ILE A 66 -5.05 3.95 38.80
C ILE A 66 -3.60 4.13 38.28
N ASP A 67 -2.81 4.98 38.90
CA ASP A 67 -1.44 5.27 38.46
C ASP A 67 -0.55 4.02 38.48
N GLU A 68 -0.61 3.19 39.55
CA GLU A 68 0.13 1.95 39.67
C GLU A 68 -0.26 0.98 38.55
N LEU A 69 -1.56 0.85 38.24
CA LEU A 69 -2.07 -0.01 37.18
C LEU A 69 -1.67 0.48 35.77
N LEU A 70 -1.59 1.80 35.56
CA LEU A 70 -1.11 2.39 34.31
C LEU A 70 0.38 2.16 34.09
N ASP A 71 1.19 2.18 35.17
CA ASP A 71 2.60 1.83 35.11
C ASP A 71 2.79 0.35 34.70
N GLU A 72 2.03 -0.57 35.33
CA GLU A 72 2.04 -1.98 34.93
C GLU A 72 1.61 -2.18 33.47
N LEU A 73 0.55 -1.50 33.01
CA LEU A 73 0.09 -1.57 31.62
C LEU A 73 1.15 -1.09 30.63
N SER A 74 1.89 -0.03 30.97
CA SER A 74 2.91 0.55 30.10
C SER A 74 4.10 -0.38 29.82
N LEU A 75 4.33 -1.38 30.68
CA LEU A 75 5.38 -2.39 30.56
C LEU A 75 4.97 -3.58 29.68
N LEU A 76 3.69 -3.72 29.34
CA LEU A 76 3.17 -4.86 28.59
C LEU A 76 3.34 -4.66 27.07
N LYS A 77 3.35 -5.79 26.36
CA LYS A 77 3.27 -5.84 24.91
C LYS A 77 1.85 -6.20 24.47
N ALA A 78 1.46 -5.81 23.26
CA ALA A 78 0.13 -6.08 22.71
C ALA A 78 -0.24 -7.59 22.67
N GLY A 79 0.73 -8.49 22.78
CA GLY A 79 0.54 -9.95 22.88
C GLY A 79 0.19 -10.48 24.27
N ASP A 80 0.36 -9.69 25.33
CA ASP A 80 0.14 -10.10 26.74
C ASP A 80 -1.37 -10.03 27.12
N ARG A 81 -2.24 -10.66 26.34
CA ARG A 81 -3.70 -10.49 26.38
C ARG A 81 -4.31 -10.70 27.74
N ASP A 82 -3.96 -11.78 28.44
CA ASP A 82 -4.54 -12.12 29.77
C ASP A 82 -4.23 -11.04 30.81
N LYS A 83 -3.00 -10.50 30.81
CA LYS A 83 -2.61 -9.43 31.72
C LYS A 83 -3.30 -8.11 31.36
N ILE A 84 -3.35 -7.79 30.07
CA ILE A 84 -4.08 -6.61 29.57
C ILE A 84 -5.55 -6.67 29.99
N SER A 85 -6.21 -7.80 29.77
CA SER A 85 -7.62 -8.01 30.14
C SER A 85 -7.86 -7.81 31.63
N LYS A 86 -6.99 -8.37 32.48
CA LYS A 86 -7.09 -8.23 33.93
C LYS A 86 -6.92 -6.78 34.40
N LEU A 87 -5.81 -6.12 34.02
CA LEU A 87 -5.53 -4.74 34.43
C LEU A 87 -6.56 -3.76 33.87
N SER A 88 -6.99 -3.95 32.64
CA SER A 88 -8.05 -3.18 32.00
C SER A 88 -9.35 -3.24 32.78
N GLY A 89 -9.79 -4.46 33.17
CA GLY A 89 -10.99 -4.64 33.95
C GLY A 89 -10.94 -4.02 35.34
N GLU A 90 -9.77 -4.06 36.01
CA GLU A 90 -9.56 -3.40 37.28
C GLU A 90 -9.66 -1.88 37.17
N ILE A 91 -8.99 -1.27 36.17
CA ILE A 91 -9.06 0.19 35.92
C ILE A 91 -10.50 0.62 35.59
N GLN A 92 -11.18 -0.12 34.68
CA GLN A 92 -12.57 0.20 34.35
C GLN A 92 -13.48 0.22 35.58
N LYS A 93 -13.36 -0.80 36.43
CA LYS A 93 -14.14 -0.89 37.64
C LYS A 93 -13.89 0.27 38.59
N ILE A 94 -12.62 0.65 38.79
CA ILE A 94 -12.26 1.79 39.65
C ILE A 94 -12.89 3.07 39.12
N ILE A 95 -12.82 3.34 37.81
CA ILE A 95 -13.42 4.55 37.22
C ILE A 95 -14.94 4.55 37.36
N GLU A 96 -15.61 3.40 37.15
CA GLU A 96 -17.06 3.29 37.27
C GLU A 96 -17.55 3.45 38.71
N ASP A 97 -16.78 2.98 39.70
CA ASP A 97 -17.10 3.06 41.14
C ASP A 97 -16.71 4.43 41.74
N THR A 98 -15.88 5.24 41.05
CA THR A 98 -15.48 6.58 41.52
C THR A 98 -16.61 7.58 41.31
N ALA A 99 -17.02 8.27 42.36
CA ALA A 99 -18.06 9.30 42.28
C ALA A 99 -17.58 10.53 41.47
N ILE A 100 -18.42 11.04 40.58
CA ILE A 100 -18.11 12.29 39.87
C ILE A 100 -18.10 13.45 40.87
N PRO A 101 -17.06 14.29 40.93
CA PRO A 101 -16.98 15.44 41.81
C PRO A 101 -18.25 16.34 41.75
N GLU A 102 -18.66 16.85 42.89
CA GLU A 102 -19.94 17.54 43.04
C GLU A 102 -20.09 18.75 42.08
N ASP A 103 -19.06 19.56 41.93
CA ASP A 103 -19.02 20.71 41.01
C ASP A 103 -19.22 20.31 39.55
N ILE A 104 -18.62 19.19 39.10
CA ILE A 104 -18.79 18.63 37.74
C ILE A 104 -20.21 18.08 37.58
N SER A 105 -20.72 17.35 38.57
CA SER A 105 -22.05 16.78 38.51
C SER A 105 -23.15 17.84 38.54
N GLU A 106 -22.95 18.94 39.26
CA GLU A 106 -23.83 20.10 39.24
C GLU A 106 -23.88 20.82 37.89
N GLU A 107 -22.72 20.99 37.23
CA GLU A 107 -22.68 21.58 35.88
C GLU A 107 -23.41 20.69 34.87
N ILE A 108 -23.18 19.37 34.87
CA ILE A 108 -23.90 18.41 34.03
C ILE A 108 -25.41 18.52 34.29
N THR A 109 -25.82 18.54 35.56
CA THR A 109 -27.23 18.61 35.94
C THR A 109 -27.87 19.91 35.46
N ARG A 110 -27.19 21.03 35.51
CA ARG A 110 -27.71 22.31 34.97
C ARG A 110 -27.98 22.24 33.47
N PHE A 111 -27.12 21.58 32.72
CA PHE A 111 -27.36 21.38 31.28
C PHE A 111 -28.53 20.41 31.03
N LEU A 112 -28.63 19.32 31.78
CA LEU A 112 -29.77 18.38 31.66
C LEU A 112 -31.10 19.09 31.99
N ALA A 113 -31.15 19.89 33.04
CA ALA A 113 -32.35 20.67 33.39
C ALA A 113 -32.79 21.62 32.27
N ARG A 114 -31.84 22.25 31.54
CA ARG A 114 -32.14 23.10 30.39
C ARG A 114 -32.65 22.34 29.19
N LEU A 115 -32.14 21.11 28.96
CA LEU A 115 -32.50 20.28 27.84
C LEU A 115 -33.72 19.39 28.10
N GLY A 116 -34.12 19.23 29.39
CA GLY A 116 -35.25 18.41 29.86
C GLY A 116 -34.75 17.09 30.45
N GLU A 117 -34.85 16.94 31.78
CA GLU A 117 -34.34 15.76 32.51
C GLU A 117 -35.04 14.44 32.13
N GLU A 118 -36.29 14.51 31.69
CA GLU A 118 -37.06 13.35 31.23
C GLU A 118 -36.83 12.98 29.77
N ASN A 119 -36.01 13.73 29.06
CA ASN A 119 -35.66 13.37 27.70
C ASN A 119 -34.69 12.19 27.68
N ALA A 120 -34.73 11.43 26.60
CA ALA A 120 -33.72 10.40 26.31
C ALA A 120 -32.47 11.03 25.72
N TYR A 121 -31.31 10.51 26.08
CA TYR A 121 -30.00 10.97 25.63
C TYR A 121 -29.16 9.83 25.04
N ALA A 122 -28.32 10.16 24.06
CA ALA A 122 -27.16 9.37 23.66
C ALA A 122 -25.93 9.88 24.44
N VAL A 123 -25.23 8.99 25.14
CA VAL A 123 -24.00 9.27 25.87
C VAL A 123 -22.85 8.59 25.13
N ARG A 124 -21.94 9.40 24.58
CA ARG A 124 -20.94 8.94 23.60
C ARG A 124 -19.54 9.41 24.02
N SER A 125 -18.57 8.53 23.96
CA SER A 125 -17.16 8.88 24.12
C SER A 125 -16.65 9.71 22.97
N SER A 126 -15.77 10.69 23.26
CA SER A 126 -15.10 11.55 22.29
C SER A 126 -13.64 11.71 22.67
N ALA A 127 -12.76 10.93 22.04
CA ALA A 127 -11.34 10.96 22.35
C ALA A 127 -10.61 12.10 21.63
N THR A 128 -9.54 12.60 22.24
CA THR A 128 -8.66 13.60 21.62
C THR A 128 -7.85 13.06 20.46
N ALA A 129 -7.69 11.73 20.38
CA ALA A 129 -6.92 11.02 19.35
C ALA A 129 -7.81 10.25 18.36
N GLU A 130 -9.14 10.47 18.33
CA GLU A 130 -10.07 9.65 17.57
C GLU A 130 -9.91 9.76 16.05
N ASP A 131 -9.64 10.96 15.56
CA ASP A 131 -9.56 11.30 14.13
C ASP A 131 -8.13 11.68 13.69
N LEU A 132 -7.10 11.07 14.30
CA LEU A 132 -5.72 11.30 13.86
C LEU A 132 -5.51 10.64 12.48
N PRO A 133 -4.77 11.29 11.56
CA PRO A 133 -4.49 10.76 10.23
C PRO A 133 -3.83 9.38 10.23
N THR A 134 -3.12 9.05 11.32
CA THR A 134 -2.31 7.84 11.45
C THR A 134 -2.97 6.72 12.23
N ALA A 135 -3.97 7.04 13.05
CA ALA A 135 -4.64 6.05 13.88
C ALA A 135 -6.11 6.43 14.07
N SER A 136 -7.00 5.60 13.56
CA SER A 136 -8.43 5.73 13.79
C SER A 136 -8.83 4.90 15.01
N PHE A 137 -9.30 5.56 16.05
CA PHE A 137 -9.90 4.92 17.23
C PHE A 137 -11.39 4.60 17.03
N ALA A 138 -11.88 4.68 15.80
CA ALA A 138 -13.28 4.38 15.47
C ALA A 138 -13.70 3.00 15.98
N GLY A 139 -14.82 2.92 16.66
CA GLY A 139 -15.37 1.68 17.21
C GLY A 139 -14.57 1.07 18.37
N GLN A 140 -13.57 1.78 18.93
CA GLN A 140 -12.80 1.30 20.09
C GLN A 140 -13.45 1.62 21.44
N GLN A 141 -14.42 2.55 21.47
CA GLN A 141 -15.04 3.10 22.67
C GLN A 141 -16.56 3.01 22.60
N ASP A 142 -17.23 3.07 23.76
CA ASP A 142 -18.64 2.76 23.86
C ASP A 142 -19.55 3.97 23.57
N THR A 143 -20.74 3.65 23.07
CA THR A 143 -21.87 4.57 22.90
C THR A 143 -23.09 3.95 23.56
N TYR A 144 -23.77 4.71 24.38
CA TYR A 144 -24.98 4.30 25.08
C TYR A 144 -26.17 5.11 24.60
N LEU A 145 -27.19 4.44 24.08
CA LEU A 145 -28.35 5.07 23.48
C LEU A 145 -29.60 4.96 24.39
N ASN A 146 -30.46 5.95 24.30
CA ASN A 146 -31.73 5.99 25.00
C ASN A 146 -31.60 5.92 26.53
N ILE A 147 -30.71 6.76 27.07
CA ILE A 147 -30.48 6.91 28.50
C ILE A 147 -31.43 7.97 29.04
N VAL A 148 -32.25 7.63 30.03
CA VAL A 148 -33.29 8.52 30.62
C VAL A 148 -33.01 8.73 32.10
N GLY A 149 -33.10 10.00 32.52
CA GLY A 149 -32.93 10.41 33.93
C GLY A 149 -31.48 10.78 34.29
N LYS A 150 -31.37 11.69 35.23
CA LYS A 150 -30.10 12.31 35.66
C LYS A 150 -29.06 11.31 36.16
N GLU A 151 -29.44 10.42 37.08
CA GLU A 151 -28.52 9.43 37.66
C GLU A 151 -28.03 8.44 36.58
N ALA A 152 -28.90 8.06 35.65
CA ALA A 152 -28.54 7.19 34.56
C ALA A 152 -27.53 7.86 33.60
N VAL A 153 -27.70 9.16 33.29
CA VAL A 153 -26.75 9.91 32.45
C VAL A 153 -25.39 10.03 33.14
N LEU A 154 -25.34 10.41 34.40
CA LEU A 154 -24.09 10.48 35.17
C LEU A 154 -23.36 9.15 35.21
N LYS A 155 -24.07 8.06 35.48
CA LYS A 155 -23.50 6.71 35.47
C LYS A 155 -22.92 6.33 34.10
N HIS A 156 -23.58 6.70 33.00
CA HIS A 156 -23.08 6.39 31.65
C HIS A 156 -21.94 7.31 31.19
N ILE A 157 -21.81 8.50 31.79
CA ILE A 157 -20.61 9.34 31.63
C ILE A 157 -19.40 8.60 32.22
N SER A 158 -19.50 8.07 33.45
CA SER A 158 -18.42 7.28 34.07
C SER A 158 -18.10 6.03 33.25
N LYS A 159 -19.09 5.33 32.69
CA LYS A 159 -18.86 4.21 31.78
C LYS A 159 -18.17 4.60 30.48
N CYS A 160 -18.50 5.78 29.89
CA CYS A 160 -17.77 6.29 28.73
C CYS A 160 -16.30 6.50 29.08
N TRP A 161 -16.00 7.10 30.23
CA TRP A 161 -14.59 7.28 30.68
C TRP A 161 -13.89 5.94 30.86
N ALA A 162 -14.54 4.95 31.49
CA ALA A 162 -14.02 3.61 31.66
C ALA A 162 -13.75 2.89 30.33
N SER A 163 -14.53 3.19 29.28
CA SER A 163 -14.36 2.57 27.96
C SER A 163 -13.01 2.86 27.29
N LEU A 164 -12.29 3.89 27.74
CA LEU A 164 -10.91 4.14 27.30
C LEU A 164 -9.97 2.98 27.63
N PHE A 165 -10.29 2.23 28.69
CA PHE A 165 -9.50 1.10 29.20
C PHE A 165 -10.11 -0.26 28.88
N THR A 166 -10.92 -0.38 27.83
CA THR A 166 -11.29 -1.71 27.33
C THR A 166 -10.04 -2.45 26.83
N GLU A 167 -9.99 -3.78 26.97
CA GLU A 167 -8.89 -4.62 26.48
C GLU A 167 -8.52 -4.26 25.03
N ARG A 168 -9.53 -4.10 24.20
CA ARG A 168 -9.39 -3.73 22.78
C ARG A 168 -8.71 -2.35 22.61
N ALA A 169 -9.14 -1.35 23.36
CA ALA A 169 -8.58 0.01 23.27
C ALA A 169 -7.14 0.08 23.81
N VAL A 170 -6.85 -0.63 24.90
CA VAL A 170 -5.49 -0.73 25.48
C VAL A 170 -4.55 -1.48 24.53
N ALA A 171 -4.95 -2.66 24.02
CA ALA A 171 -4.14 -3.45 23.09
C ALA A 171 -3.87 -2.68 21.78
N TYR A 172 -4.84 -1.90 21.30
CA TYR A 172 -4.67 -1.02 20.14
C TYR A 172 -3.61 0.05 20.39
N ARG A 173 -3.67 0.76 21.53
CA ARG A 173 -2.67 1.78 21.89
C ARG A 173 -1.27 1.20 22.06
N LEU A 174 -1.14 0.05 22.75
CA LEU A 174 0.14 -0.66 22.89
C LEU A 174 0.74 -1.06 21.53
N ARG A 175 -0.09 -1.57 20.62
CA ARG A 175 0.35 -1.95 19.26
C ARG A 175 0.85 -0.77 18.44
N ASN A 176 0.23 0.40 18.62
CA ASN A 176 0.57 1.62 17.88
C ASN A 176 1.53 2.56 18.64
N GLY A 177 2.08 2.12 19.79
CA GLY A 177 3.07 2.90 20.54
C GLY A 177 2.52 4.15 21.23
N PHE A 178 1.20 4.22 21.49
CA PHE A 178 0.60 5.34 22.22
C PHE A 178 0.77 5.16 23.73
N ASP A 179 1.23 6.23 24.38
CA ASP A 179 1.29 6.31 25.83
C ASP A 179 -0.12 6.31 26.43
N GLN A 180 -0.41 5.35 27.33
CA GLN A 180 -1.71 5.18 27.96
C GLN A 180 -2.15 6.43 28.76
N ARG A 181 -1.20 7.24 29.23
CA ARG A 181 -1.43 8.47 30.03
C ARG A 181 -1.70 9.72 29.21
N LYS A 182 -1.42 9.69 27.89
CA LYS A 182 -1.54 10.87 27.00
C LYS A 182 -2.82 10.92 26.18
N VAL A 183 -3.68 9.93 26.30
CA VAL A 183 -4.99 9.91 25.64
C VAL A 183 -6.07 10.27 26.65
N TYR A 184 -6.81 11.33 26.33
CA TYR A 184 -7.89 11.85 27.19
C TYR A 184 -9.23 11.68 26.52
N LEU A 185 -10.28 11.55 27.35
CA LEU A 185 -11.63 11.32 26.88
C LEU A 185 -12.58 12.43 27.35
N SER A 186 -13.26 13.04 26.43
CA SER A 186 -14.45 13.86 26.64
C SER A 186 -15.69 13.01 26.44
N VAL A 187 -16.83 13.44 26.96
CA VAL A 187 -18.11 12.75 26.77
C VAL A 187 -19.11 13.71 26.11
N VAL A 188 -19.70 13.27 25.02
CA VAL A 188 -20.81 13.92 24.32
C VAL A 188 -22.13 13.39 24.89
N VAL A 189 -22.97 14.28 25.39
CA VAL A 189 -24.35 14.00 25.80
C VAL A 189 -25.28 14.70 24.82
N GLN A 190 -25.99 13.93 24.00
CA GLN A 190 -26.81 14.40 22.88
C GLN A 190 -28.24 13.93 23.02
N LYS A 191 -29.22 14.81 22.82
CA LYS A 191 -30.64 14.45 22.86
C LYS A 191 -30.96 13.39 21.80
N MET A 192 -31.65 12.35 22.18
CA MET A 192 -32.06 11.29 21.24
C MET A 192 -33.10 11.77 20.24
N ILE A 193 -32.91 11.37 18.99
CA ILE A 193 -33.93 11.40 17.95
C ILE A 193 -34.47 9.99 17.79
N PHE A 194 -35.79 9.83 17.65
CA PHE A 194 -36.47 8.56 17.40
C PHE A 194 -36.81 8.46 15.91
N PRO A 195 -35.89 7.97 15.07
CA PRO A 195 -36.01 8.09 13.64
C PRO A 195 -36.90 7.02 13.03
N GLN A 196 -37.55 7.38 11.92
CA GLN A 196 -38.20 6.44 11.00
C GLN A 196 -37.16 5.72 10.13
N ALA A 197 -36.08 6.43 9.79
CA ALA A 197 -34.93 5.92 9.04
C ALA A 197 -33.65 6.58 9.53
N ALA A 198 -32.55 5.85 9.44
CA ALA A 198 -31.22 6.35 9.74
C ALA A 198 -30.19 5.73 8.79
N GLY A 199 -29.02 6.30 8.75
CA GLY A 199 -27.98 5.79 7.86
C GLY A 199 -26.64 6.50 7.93
N ILE A 200 -25.81 6.16 6.98
CA ILE A 200 -24.47 6.73 6.78
C ILE A 200 -24.49 7.44 5.43
N LEU A 201 -23.79 8.56 5.33
CA LEU A 201 -23.58 9.31 4.11
C LEU A 201 -22.10 9.62 3.96
N PHE A 202 -21.50 9.16 2.87
CA PHE A 202 -20.15 9.52 2.46
C PHE A 202 -20.22 10.56 1.35
N THR A 203 -19.62 11.74 1.52
CA THR A 203 -19.60 12.77 0.47
C THR A 203 -18.63 12.44 -0.67
N ALA A 204 -17.75 11.47 -0.50
CA ALA A 204 -17.00 10.81 -1.55
C ALA A 204 -17.22 9.30 -1.47
N ASP A 205 -17.31 8.60 -2.60
CA ASP A 205 -17.39 7.13 -2.59
C ASP A 205 -16.07 6.53 -2.07
N PRO A 206 -16.03 5.94 -0.88
CA PRO A 206 -14.78 5.46 -0.31
C PRO A 206 -14.24 4.22 -1.03
N VAL A 207 -15.07 3.49 -1.76
CA VAL A 207 -14.68 2.27 -2.48
C VAL A 207 -13.99 2.62 -3.80
N ALA A 208 -14.61 3.49 -4.60
CA ALA A 208 -14.04 3.96 -5.87
C ALA A 208 -13.13 5.19 -5.69
N SER A 209 -12.93 5.67 -4.46
CA SER A 209 -12.23 6.92 -4.16
C SER A 209 -12.71 8.13 -4.98
N ASN A 210 -13.98 8.12 -5.38
CA ASN A 210 -14.53 9.14 -6.27
C ASN A 210 -15.15 10.30 -5.47
N ARG A 211 -14.50 11.46 -5.50
CA ARG A 211 -14.92 12.65 -4.76
C ARG A 211 -16.16 13.36 -5.31
N LYS A 212 -16.58 13.02 -6.55
CA LYS A 212 -17.80 13.56 -7.14
C LYS A 212 -19.04 12.71 -6.87
N VAL A 213 -18.85 11.46 -6.42
CA VAL A 213 -19.93 10.54 -6.13
C VAL A 213 -20.17 10.49 -4.62
N LEU A 214 -21.36 10.85 -4.20
CA LEU A 214 -21.83 10.72 -2.84
C LEU A 214 -22.51 9.36 -2.67
N SER A 215 -22.21 8.63 -1.58
CA SER A 215 -22.80 7.32 -1.25
C SER A 215 -23.65 7.42 -0.02
N ILE A 216 -24.88 6.88 -0.06
CA ILE A 216 -25.83 6.87 1.05
C ILE A 216 -26.23 5.43 1.34
N ASP A 217 -26.04 4.99 2.59
CA ASP A 217 -26.60 3.77 3.14
C ASP A 217 -27.78 4.11 4.05
N ALA A 218 -28.93 3.45 3.86
CA ALA A 218 -30.15 3.74 4.57
C ALA A 218 -30.86 2.50 5.12
N GLY A 219 -31.31 2.56 6.37
CA GLY A 219 -32.06 1.52 7.03
C GLY A 219 -33.22 2.06 7.86
N PHE A 220 -34.12 1.17 8.30
CA PHE A 220 -35.21 1.52 9.21
C PHE A 220 -34.74 1.55 10.66
N GLY A 221 -35.29 2.44 11.48
CA GLY A 221 -34.98 2.56 12.90
C GLY A 221 -33.68 3.31 13.18
N LEU A 222 -32.99 2.93 14.25
CA LEU A 222 -31.75 3.54 14.73
C LEU A 222 -30.55 3.13 13.86
N GLY A 223 -29.61 4.05 13.63
CA GLY A 223 -28.42 3.84 12.83
C GLY A 223 -27.40 2.84 13.40
N GLU A 224 -27.47 2.55 14.71
CA GLU A 224 -26.59 1.59 15.40
C GLU A 224 -26.48 0.24 14.69
N ALA A 225 -27.61 -0.26 14.17
CA ALA A 225 -27.66 -1.54 13.46
C ALA A 225 -26.87 -1.54 12.13
N LEU A 226 -26.78 -0.38 11.46
CA LEU A 226 -26.01 -0.21 10.21
C LEU A 226 -24.52 -0.12 10.50
N VAL A 227 -24.14 0.70 11.48
CA VAL A 227 -22.75 0.92 11.86
C VAL A 227 -22.11 -0.37 12.38
N SER A 228 -22.86 -1.20 13.10
CA SER A 228 -22.41 -2.51 13.60
C SER A 228 -22.44 -3.64 12.56
N GLY A 229 -22.95 -3.37 11.35
CA GLY A 229 -23.06 -4.38 10.28
C GLY A 229 -24.12 -5.47 10.51
N LEU A 230 -25.04 -5.27 11.48
CA LEU A 230 -26.09 -6.24 11.82
C LEU A 230 -27.21 -6.32 10.78
N VAL A 231 -27.38 -5.28 9.96
CA VAL A 231 -28.46 -5.18 8.98
C VAL A 231 -27.96 -4.80 7.60
N ASN A 232 -28.71 -5.26 6.58
CA ASN A 232 -28.49 -4.81 5.21
C ASN A 232 -29.15 -3.44 4.99
N ALA A 233 -28.44 -2.53 4.34
CA ALA A 233 -28.91 -1.20 3.97
C ALA A 233 -29.34 -1.12 2.50
N ASP A 234 -30.28 -0.21 2.19
CA ASP A 234 -30.40 0.30 0.83
C ASP A 234 -29.19 1.18 0.52
N ASN A 235 -28.60 1.04 -0.67
CA ASN A 235 -27.46 1.85 -1.09
C ASN A 235 -27.83 2.71 -2.30
N TYR A 236 -27.50 4.00 -2.21
CA TYR A 236 -27.69 4.98 -3.28
C TYR A 236 -26.39 5.70 -3.57
N LYS A 237 -26.12 5.94 -4.87
CA LYS A 237 -25.02 6.81 -5.27
C LYS A 237 -25.56 8.00 -6.05
N VAL A 238 -25.11 9.19 -5.69
CA VAL A 238 -25.57 10.44 -6.28
C VAL A 238 -24.39 11.22 -6.83
N ARG A 239 -24.53 11.77 -8.04
CA ARG A 239 -23.54 12.63 -8.67
C ARG A 239 -24.23 13.83 -9.28
N GLU A 240 -23.85 15.04 -8.88
CA GLU A 240 -24.33 16.29 -9.45
C GLU A 240 -25.88 16.38 -9.55
N GLY A 241 -26.57 16.06 -8.45
CA GLY A 241 -28.03 16.11 -8.37
C GLY A 241 -28.74 14.94 -9.10
N ARG A 242 -28.04 13.89 -9.52
CA ARG A 242 -28.62 12.74 -10.19
C ARG A 242 -28.30 11.44 -9.46
N ILE A 243 -29.30 10.62 -9.22
CA ILE A 243 -29.13 9.28 -8.66
C ILE A 243 -28.59 8.38 -9.78
N ILE A 244 -27.31 7.99 -9.68
CA ILE A 244 -26.61 7.16 -10.68
C ILE A 244 -26.64 5.67 -10.34
N TYR A 245 -26.92 5.32 -9.08
CA TYR A 245 -27.01 3.95 -8.63
C TYR A 245 -28.04 3.81 -7.50
N LYS A 246 -28.80 2.69 -7.51
CA LYS A 246 -29.81 2.39 -6.52
C LYS A 246 -29.91 0.88 -6.29
N LYS A 247 -29.64 0.43 -5.09
CA LYS A 247 -29.79 -0.98 -4.68
C LYS A 247 -30.68 -1.05 -3.46
N ILE A 248 -31.84 -1.70 -3.61
CA ILE A 248 -32.75 -1.94 -2.50
C ILE A 248 -32.49 -3.32 -1.92
N SER A 249 -32.07 -3.35 -0.68
CA SER A 249 -31.73 -4.57 0.04
C SER A 249 -32.89 -5.18 0.80
N ILE A 250 -32.80 -6.47 1.14
CA ILE A 250 -33.78 -7.12 2.02
C ILE A 250 -33.39 -6.82 3.48
N LYS A 251 -34.17 -5.98 4.14
CA LYS A 251 -33.97 -5.53 5.52
C LYS A 251 -34.78 -6.40 6.47
N LYS A 252 -34.15 -7.41 7.08
CA LYS A 252 -34.82 -8.38 7.96
C LYS A 252 -34.99 -7.89 9.39
N LEU A 253 -34.14 -6.97 9.82
CA LEU A 253 -34.00 -6.53 11.21
C LEU A 253 -33.86 -5.01 11.28
N ALA A 254 -34.33 -4.39 12.35
CA ALA A 254 -34.05 -3.01 12.71
C ALA A 254 -33.97 -2.88 14.23
N VAL A 255 -33.23 -1.86 14.70
CA VAL A 255 -33.11 -1.55 16.13
C VAL A 255 -33.98 -0.33 16.45
N TYR A 256 -34.75 -0.45 17.52
CA TYR A 256 -35.63 0.63 18.00
C TYR A 256 -35.41 0.90 19.48
N ALA A 257 -35.59 2.15 19.87
CA ALA A 257 -35.55 2.57 21.26
C ALA A 257 -36.76 2.00 22.03
N LEU A 258 -36.55 1.59 23.28
CA LEU A 258 -37.59 1.18 24.21
C LEU A 258 -38.17 2.39 24.98
N LYS A 259 -39.40 2.28 25.48
CA LYS A 259 -40.04 3.39 26.24
C LYS A 259 -39.32 3.69 27.55
N ASP A 260 -38.80 2.65 28.19
CA ASP A 260 -38.20 2.73 29.52
C ASP A 260 -36.68 2.77 29.51
N GLY A 261 -36.07 3.14 28.36
CA GLY A 261 -34.62 3.21 28.16
C GLY A 261 -34.02 2.00 27.47
N GLY A 262 -32.85 2.20 26.84
CA GLY A 262 -32.12 1.19 26.05
C GLY A 262 -32.74 0.92 24.67
N THR A 263 -32.18 -0.04 23.96
CA THR A 263 -32.53 -0.38 22.57
C THR A 263 -32.90 -1.84 22.43
N LYS A 264 -33.67 -2.20 21.41
CA LYS A 264 -34.09 -3.59 21.12
C LYS A 264 -34.15 -3.87 19.64
N GLU A 265 -33.59 -5.00 19.25
CA GLU A 265 -33.74 -5.57 17.90
C GLU A 265 -35.19 -6.01 17.65
N LYS A 266 -35.72 -5.68 16.47
CA LYS A 266 -37.05 -6.07 16.04
C LYS A 266 -37.04 -6.58 14.61
N LYS A 267 -37.64 -7.72 14.33
CA LYS A 267 -37.85 -8.23 12.98
C LYS A 267 -38.80 -7.31 12.22
N ILE A 268 -38.43 -6.99 11.00
CA ILE A 268 -39.24 -6.21 10.07
C ILE A 268 -40.25 -7.14 9.40
N GLU A 269 -41.52 -6.70 9.31
CA GLU A 269 -42.59 -7.42 8.64
C GLU A 269 -42.19 -7.75 7.19
N PRO A 270 -42.47 -8.96 6.67
CA PRO A 270 -42.05 -9.40 5.34
C PRO A 270 -42.40 -8.41 4.21
N GLU A 271 -43.57 -7.79 4.31
CA GLU A 271 -44.05 -6.80 3.32
C GLU A 271 -43.20 -5.52 3.29
N LYS A 272 -42.57 -5.18 4.41
CA LYS A 272 -41.71 -3.98 4.53
C LYS A 272 -40.23 -4.25 4.24
N GLN A 273 -39.81 -5.51 4.26
CA GLN A 273 -38.36 -5.85 4.10
C GLN A 273 -37.75 -5.38 2.79
N LYS A 274 -38.53 -5.40 1.69
CA LYS A 274 -38.10 -4.95 0.36
C LYS A 274 -38.51 -3.53 0.04
N LYS A 275 -39.12 -2.80 0.99
CA LYS A 275 -39.57 -1.42 0.76
C LYS A 275 -38.37 -0.47 0.80
N GLN A 276 -38.35 0.44 -0.17
CA GLN A 276 -37.32 1.50 -0.21
C GLN A 276 -37.40 2.38 1.04
N VAL A 277 -36.25 2.71 1.65
CA VAL A 277 -36.17 3.49 2.90
C VAL A 277 -36.38 4.97 2.63
N LEU A 278 -35.72 5.54 1.60
CA LEU A 278 -35.77 6.96 1.27
C LEU A 278 -36.43 7.20 -0.09
N SER A 279 -37.27 8.21 -0.21
CA SER A 279 -37.75 8.73 -1.51
C SER A 279 -36.62 9.42 -2.29
N GLU A 280 -36.75 9.55 -3.60
CA GLU A 280 -35.76 10.25 -4.43
C GLU A 280 -35.54 11.70 -3.98
N LYS A 281 -36.61 12.40 -3.56
CA LYS A 281 -36.53 13.74 -2.99
C LYS A 281 -35.64 13.77 -1.74
N GLN A 282 -35.82 12.81 -0.84
CA GLN A 282 -35.02 12.70 0.41
C GLN A 282 -33.56 12.36 0.12
N ILE A 283 -33.27 11.52 -0.90
CA ILE A 283 -31.90 11.20 -1.33
C ILE A 283 -31.20 12.47 -1.82
N LEU A 284 -31.84 13.27 -2.69
CA LEU A 284 -31.25 14.51 -3.20
C LEU A 284 -31.15 15.61 -2.11
N GLN A 285 -32.06 15.60 -1.14
CA GLN A 285 -31.93 16.49 0.04
C GLN A 285 -30.69 16.13 0.87
N LEU A 286 -30.44 14.85 1.11
CA LEU A 286 -29.22 14.40 1.80
C LEU A 286 -27.94 14.76 1.02
N GLU A 287 -27.95 14.62 -0.32
CA GLU A 287 -26.82 15.08 -1.14
C GLU A 287 -26.54 16.57 -0.89
N HIS A 288 -27.57 17.40 -0.97
CA HIS A 288 -27.40 18.84 -0.73
C HIS A 288 -26.84 19.15 0.65
N LEU A 289 -27.37 18.51 1.72
CA LEU A 289 -26.85 18.66 3.08
C LEU A 289 -25.40 18.17 3.18
N GLY A 290 -25.08 17.03 2.60
CA GLY A 290 -23.73 16.46 2.57
C GLY A 290 -22.72 17.37 1.90
N ARG A 291 -23.03 17.92 0.73
CA ARG A 291 -22.14 18.85 0.02
C ARG A 291 -21.93 20.17 0.78
N LYS A 292 -22.96 20.67 1.44
CA LYS A 292 -22.84 21.87 2.29
C LYS A 292 -21.91 21.65 3.49
N ILE A 293 -21.98 20.48 4.11
CA ILE A 293 -21.11 20.11 5.23
C ILE A 293 -19.68 19.92 4.73
N GLU A 294 -19.47 19.22 3.60
CA GLU A 294 -18.15 19.03 2.99
C GLU A 294 -17.49 20.38 2.67
N GLU A 295 -18.24 21.32 2.10
CA GLU A 295 -17.76 22.68 1.80
C GLU A 295 -17.29 23.41 3.09
N HIS A 296 -18.05 23.31 4.18
CA HIS A 296 -17.69 23.92 5.46
C HIS A 296 -16.40 23.33 6.05
N PHE A 297 -16.25 22.01 6.01
CA PHE A 297 -15.05 21.34 6.55
C PHE A 297 -13.85 21.37 5.59
N GLY A 298 -14.07 21.67 4.30
CA GLY A 298 -13.04 21.71 3.27
C GLY A 298 -12.46 20.35 2.87
N CYS A 299 -13.11 19.25 3.27
CA CYS A 299 -12.69 17.87 2.93
C CYS A 299 -13.89 16.92 2.94
N PRO A 300 -13.81 15.79 2.20
CA PRO A 300 -14.85 14.78 2.18
C PRO A 300 -15.19 14.23 3.56
N GLN A 301 -16.48 14.04 3.82
CA GLN A 301 -17.04 13.69 5.13
C GLN A 301 -17.76 12.34 5.13
N ASP A 302 -17.60 11.61 6.22
CA ASP A 302 -18.37 10.44 6.65
C ASP A 302 -19.36 10.92 7.73
N MET A 303 -20.65 10.80 7.47
CA MET A 303 -21.71 11.37 8.32
C MET A 303 -22.74 10.33 8.71
N GLU A 304 -23.10 10.33 9.99
CA GLU A 304 -24.30 9.62 10.49
C GLU A 304 -25.49 10.56 10.47
N TRP A 305 -26.60 10.09 9.96
CA TRP A 305 -27.84 10.87 9.86
C TRP A 305 -29.06 10.08 10.36
N CYS A 306 -30.10 10.83 10.81
CA CYS A 306 -31.42 10.27 11.09
C CYS A 306 -32.52 11.14 10.48
N LEU A 307 -33.63 10.49 10.09
CA LEU A 307 -34.82 11.12 9.55
C LEU A 307 -35.99 10.94 10.54
N ALA A 308 -36.49 12.06 11.05
CA ALA A 308 -37.68 12.10 11.89
C ALA A 308 -38.55 13.28 11.45
N ASP A 309 -39.86 13.05 11.32
CA ASP A 309 -40.85 14.08 10.93
C ASP A 309 -40.43 14.87 9.69
N ASP A 310 -39.99 14.19 8.63
CA ASP A 310 -39.45 14.74 7.38
C ASP A 310 -38.24 15.69 7.53
N THR A 311 -37.61 15.71 8.71
CA THR A 311 -36.41 16.50 9.00
C THR A 311 -35.19 15.57 9.14
N PHE A 312 -34.12 15.90 8.43
CA PHE A 312 -32.84 15.23 8.60
C PHE A 312 -32.05 15.88 9.73
N TYR A 313 -31.55 15.02 10.63
CA TYR A 313 -30.62 15.39 11.68
C TYR A 313 -29.28 14.72 11.41
N ILE A 314 -28.20 15.50 11.47
CA ILE A 314 -26.83 14.98 11.43
C ILE A 314 -26.39 14.71 12.86
N VAL A 315 -26.06 13.48 13.18
CA VAL A 315 -25.72 13.07 14.55
C VAL A 315 -24.22 12.88 14.76
N GLN A 316 -23.45 12.78 13.67
CA GLN A 316 -21.99 12.77 13.66
C GLN A 316 -21.48 13.14 12.27
N SER A 317 -20.29 13.76 12.19
CA SER A 317 -19.51 13.94 10.97
C SER A 317 -18.04 13.81 11.28
N ARG A 318 -17.28 13.20 10.36
CA ARG A 318 -15.81 13.07 10.43
C ARG A 318 -15.21 13.04 9.03
N PRO A 319 -13.93 13.43 8.86
CA PRO A 319 -13.24 13.32 7.59
C PRO A 319 -13.12 11.87 7.11
N ILE A 320 -13.26 11.64 5.78
CA ILE A 320 -12.94 10.36 5.17
C ILE A 320 -11.41 10.28 5.02
N THR A 321 -10.77 9.37 5.75
CA THR A 321 -9.30 9.22 5.77
C THR A 321 -8.77 8.14 4.82
N THR A 322 -9.66 7.39 4.15
CA THR A 322 -9.31 6.26 3.28
C THR A 322 -9.17 6.62 1.80
N LEU A 323 -9.46 7.86 1.43
CA LEU A 323 -9.35 8.31 0.04
C LEU A 323 -7.90 8.45 -0.39
N TYR A 324 -7.58 7.90 -1.58
CA TYR A 324 -6.25 8.05 -2.13
C TYR A 324 -5.96 9.54 -2.47
N PRO A 325 -4.77 10.08 -2.12
CA PRO A 325 -4.39 11.46 -2.46
C PRO A 325 -4.37 11.66 -3.98
N ILE A 326 -4.80 12.83 -4.44
CA ILE A 326 -4.75 13.20 -5.85
C ILE A 326 -3.34 13.72 -6.18
N PRO A 327 -2.72 13.30 -7.30
CA PRO A 327 -1.50 13.92 -7.78
C PRO A 327 -1.71 15.43 -8.03
N GLU A 328 -0.81 16.27 -7.48
CA GLU A 328 -0.89 17.72 -7.65
C GLU A 328 -0.67 18.14 -9.10
N ALA A 329 -1.49 19.05 -9.60
CA ALA A 329 -1.37 19.69 -10.90
C ALA A 329 -1.21 21.21 -10.71
N ASP A 330 -0.44 21.85 -11.59
CA ASP A 330 -0.21 23.29 -11.55
C ASP A 330 -1.33 24.11 -12.20
N ASP A 331 -2.32 23.44 -12.79
CA ASP A 331 -3.44 24.08 -13.48
C ASP A 331 -4.79 23.45 -13.02
N GLN A 332 -5.89 24.04 -13.50
CA GLN A 332 -7.25 23.59 -13.17
C GLN A 332 -7.86 22.70 -14.25
N LYS A 333 -7.04 22.08 -15.09
CA LYS A 333 -7.51 21.18 -16.16
C LYS A 333 -7.74 19.77 -15.65
N ASN A 334 -8.44 18.99 -16.45
CA ASN A 334 -8.57 17.56 -16.21
C ASN A 334 -7.28 16.85 -16.60
N HIS A 335 -6.79 15.98 -15.69
CA HIS A 335 -5.61 15.14 -15.87
C HIS A 335 -5.94 13.68 -15.60
N VAL A 336 -5.32 12.79 -16.37
CA VAL A 336 -5.38 11.33 -16.18
C VAL A 336 -3.97 10.85 -15.84
N TYR A 337 -3.83 10.24 -14.67
CA TYR A 337 -2.56 9.79 -14.14
C TYR A 337 -2.50 8.27 -14.12
N VAL A 338 -1.37 7.71 -14.55
CA VAL A 338 -1.07 6.28 -14.47
C VAL A 338 0.04 6.01 -13.46
N SER A 339 -0.11 4.94 -12.69
CA SER A 339 0.83 4.55 -11.64
C SER A 339 2.15 4.05 -12.21
N VAL A 340 3.26 4.65 -11.79
CA VAL A 340 4.61 4.15 -12.04
C VAL A 340 4.87 2.87 -11.26
N GLY A 341 4.34 2.78 -10.05
CA GLY A 341 4.57 1.66 -9.15
C GLY A 341 4.11 0.31 -9.71
N HIS A 342 2.96 0.27 -10.41
CA HIS A 342 2.48 -0.94 -11.06
C HIS A 342 3.38 -1.39 -12.22
N GLN A 343 4.00 -0.46 -12.93
CA GLN A 343 4.92 -0.77 -14.03
C GLN A 343 6.30 -1.19 -13.54
N GLN A 344 6.76 -0.64 -12.41
CA GLN A 344 8.10 -0.85 -11.87
C GLN A 344 8.16 -1.84 -10.70
N MET A 345 7.05 -2.54 -10.39
CA MET A 345 6.95 -3.42 -9.21
C MET A 345 7.36 -2.70 -7.91
N MET A 346 6.78 -1.52 -7.69
CA MET A 346 7.17 -0.57 -6.65
C MET A 346 5.92 0.12 -6.11
N THR A 347 4.97 -0.69 -5.62
CA THR A 347 3.67 -0.21 -5.15
C THR A 347 3.69 0.29 -3.70
N ASP A 348 4.73 0.00 -2.94
CA ASP A 348 4.93 0.56 -1.60
C ASP A 348 5.17 2.08 -1.65
N PRO A 349 4.78 2.83 -0.62
CA PRO A 349 5.14 4.23 -0.53
C PRO A 349 6.65 4.38 -0.32
N MET A 350 7.24 5.41 -0.94
CA MET A 350 8.62 5.79 -0.75
C MET A 350 8.72 6.99 0.19
N LYS A 351 9.77 7.00 1.00
CA LYS A 351 10.10 8.17 1.83
C LYS A 351 10.62 9.32 0.95
N PRO A 352 10.60 10.58 1.42
CA PRO A 352 10.98 11.75 0.63
C PRO A 352 12.35 11.66 -0.06
N LEU A 353 13.37 11.10 0.62
CA LEU A 353 14.67 10.91 0.01
C LEU A 353 14.63 9.88 -1.13
N GLY A 354 13.89 8.78 -0.96
CA GLY A 354 13.70 7.78 -2.01
C GLY A 354 13.03 8.36 -3.25
N LEU A 355 11.95 9.14 -3.06
CA LEU A 355 11.27 9.86 -4.14
C LEU A 355 12.24 10.83 -4.87
N SER A 356 13.08 11.55 -4.11
CA SER A 356 14.06 12.49 -4.71
C SER A 356 15.04 11.76 -5.61
N PHE A 357 15.65 10.66 -5.16
CA PHE A 357 16.59 9.88 -5.96
C PHE A 357 15.96 9.28 -7.21
N PHE A 358 14.74 8.73 -7.09
CA PHE A 358 14.06 8.17 -8.24
C PHE A 358 13.75 9.25 -9.30
N LEU A 359 13.24 10.42 -8.87
CA LEU A 359 12.95 11.55 -9.76
C LEU A 359 14.21 12.13 -10.41
N MET A 360 15.32 12.21 -9.67
CA MET A 360 16.61 12.64 -10.25
C MET A 360 17.15 11.65 -11.28
N THR A 361 16.84 10.35 -11.16
CA THR A 361 17.35 9.31 -12.08
C THR A 361 16.51 9.20 -13.35
N THR A 362 15.22 9.49 -13.29
CA THR A 362 14.29 9.39 -14.43
C THR A 362 14.33 10.62 -15.33
N ARG A 363 13.85 10.47 -16.59
CA ARG A 363 13.75 11.59 -17.55
C ARG A 363 12.34 12.15 -17.67
N ALA A 364 11.32 11.33 -17.39
CA ALA A 364 9.93 11.74 -17.51
C ALA A 364 9.50 12.57 -16.30
N PRO A 365 8.73 13.65 -16.48
CA PRO A 365 8.09 14.35 -15.36
C PRO A 365 7.07 13.42 -14.69
N MET A 366 7.09 13.40 -13.35
CA MET A 366 6.21 12.57 -12.55
C MET A 366 5.60 13.38 -11.41
N HIS A 367 4.36 13.03 -11.07
CA HIS A 367 3.60 13.65 -9.99
C HIS A 367 3.62 12.75 -8.76
N LYS A 368 3.65 13.35 -7.57
CA LYS A 368 3.67 12.63 -6.28
C LYS A 368 2.26 12.56 -5.70
N ALA A 369 1.87 11.39 -5.19
CA ALA A 369 0.65 11.23 -4.39
C ALA A 369 0.78 10.01 -3.47
N GLY A 370 0.48 10.15 -2.18
CA GLY A 370 0.51 9.06 -1.22
C GLY A 370 1.87 8.35 -1.14
N GLY A 371 2.97 9.09 -1.23
CA GLY A 371 4.33 8.53 -1.25
C GLY A 371 4.69 7.76 -2.52
N ARG A 372 3.90 7.89 -3.59
CA ARG A 372 4.07 7.16 -4.87
C ARG A 372 4.11 8.11 -6.05
N LEU A 373 4.49 7.57 -7.20
CA LEU A 373 4.71 8.36 -8.42
C LEU A 373 3.70 8.00 -9.51
N PHE A 374 3.29 9.02 -10.24
CA PHE A 374 2.31 8.94 -11.33
C PHE A 374 2.82 9.74 -12.53
N VAL A 375 2.48 9.26 -13.74
CA VAL A 375 2.72 9.97 -14.99
C VAL A 375 1.40 10.50 -15.52
N ASP A 376 1.37 11.77 -15.88
CA ASP A 376 0.24 12.38 -16.60
C ASP A 376 0.24 11.92 -18.06
N VAL A 377 -0.80 11.20 -18.45
CA VAL A 377 -0.96 10.69 -19.82
C VAL A 377 -2.03 11.44 -20.61
N THR A 378 -2.58 12.52 -20.08
CA THR A 378 -3.69 13.27 -20.66
C THR A 378 -3.42 13.71 -22.09
N GLN A 379 -2.25 14.30 -22.35
CA GLN A 379 -1.86 14.76 -23.69
C GLN A 379 -1.67 13.59 -24.66
N MET A 380 -1.15 12.47 -24.19
CA MET A 380 -1.00 11.27 -25.01
C MET A 380 -2.36 10.67 -25.38
N LEU A 381 -3.33 10.70 -24.46
CA LEU A 381 -4.70 10.24 -24.71
C LEU A 381 -5.48 11.20 -25.63
N ALA A 382 -5.19 12.49 -25.57
CA ALA A 382 -5.86 13.51 -26.40
C ALA A 382 -5.53 13.37 -27.90
N SER A 383 -4.31 12.95 -28.25
CA SER A 383 -3.87 12.75 -29.64
C SER A 383 -4.17 11.34 -30.13
N SER A 384 -4.74 11.19 -31.34
CA SER A 384 -5.10 9.90 -31.94
C SER A 384 -3.90 8.94 -32.06
N ASP A 385 -2.79 9.41 -32.62
CA ASP A 385 -1.61 8.59 -32.87
C ASP A 385 -0.91 8.18 -31.55
N SER A 386 -0.72 9.14 -30.64
CA SER A 386 -0.09 8.87 -29.32
C SER A 386 -0.96 7.96 -28.46
N ARG A 387 -2.28 8.13 -28.50
CA ARG A 387 -3.26 7.29 -27.79
C ARG A 387 -3.15 5.84 -28.22
N LYS A 388 -3.09 5.58 -29.55
CA LYS A 388 -2.92 4.23 -30.06
C LYS A 388 -1.64 3.58 -29.55
N ILE A 389 -0.52 4.28 -29.65
CA ILE A 389 0.77 3.79 -29.16
C ILE A 389 0.72 3.48 -27.65
N LEU A 390 0.16 4.41 -26.86
CA LEU A 390 0.03 4.23 -25.40
C LEU A 390 -0.81 2.99 -25.08
N LEU A 391 -1.99 2.86 -25.68
CA LEU A 391 -2.90 1.74 -25.40
C LEU A 391 -2.33 0.40 -25.87
N ASP A 392 -1.63 0.34 -27.00
CA ASP A 392 -0.97 -0.87 -27.48
C ASP A 392 0.16 -1.29 -26.56
N THR A 393 0.98 -0.33 -26.11
CA THR A 393 2.06 -0.57 -25.14
C THR A 393 1.51 -1.01 -23.79
N MET A 394 0.51 -0.30 -23.25
CA MET A 394 -0.12 -0.68 -21.97
C MET A 394 -0.79 -2.05 -22.06
N GLY A 395 -1.45 -2.36 -23.18
CA GLY A 395 -2.10 -3.66 -23.36
C GLY A 395 -1.16 -4.86 -23.34
N GLN A 396 0.10 -4.66 -23.72
CA GLN A 396 1.14 -5.68 -23.63
C GLN A 396 1.70 -5.82 -22.21
N HIS A 397 1.76 -4.72 -21.44
CA HIS A 397 2.42 -4.70 -20.13
C HIS A 397 1.43 -4.84 -18.97
N ASP A 398 0.29 -4.13 -19.03
CA ASP A 398 -0.75 -4.12 -18.00
C ASP A 398 -2.14 -3.97 -18.65
N PRO A 399 -2.81 -5.09 -19.00
CA PRO A 399 -4.14 -5.06 -19.63
C PRO A 399 -5.20 -4.35 -18.79
N LEU A 400 -5.11 -4.41 -17.46
CA LEU A 400 -6.03 -3.73 -16.54
C LEU A 400 -5.88 -2.21 -16.62
N MET A 401 -4.65 -1.72 -16.72
CA MET A 401 -4.40 -0.29 -16.93
C MET A 401 -4.93 0.17 -18.29
N LYS A 402 -4.75 -0.63 -19.35
CA LYS A 402 -5.33 -0.34 -20.67
C LYS A 402 -6.86 -0.24 -20.60
N ASP A 403 -7.53 -1.20 -19.99
CA ASP A 403 -9.00 -1.23 -19.89
C ASP A 403 -9.51 -0.03 -19.08
N ALA A 404 -8.83 0.31 -17.97
CA ALA A 404 -9.12 1.53 -17.19
C ALA A 404 -8.99 2.80 -18.04
N LEU A 405 -7.94 2.94 -18.85
CA LEU A 405 -7.76 4.08 -19.76
C LEU A 405 -8.83 4.10 -20.86
N MET A 406 -9.21 2.95 -21.40
CA MET A 406 -10.32 2.84 -22.37
C MET A 406 -11.64 3.34 -21.76
N THR A 407 -11.93 2.99 -20.51
CA THR A 407 -13.10 3.49 -19.79
C THR A 407 -13.14 5.01 -19.72
N VAL A 408 -12.01 5.67 -19.44
CA VAL A 408 -11.92 7.15 -19.45
C VAL A 408 -12.18 7.72 -20.84
N ILE A 409 -11.65 7.09 -21.89
CA ILE A 409 -11.81 7.51 -23.27
C ILE A 409 -13.27 7.37 -23.72
N GLU A 410 -13.92 6.25 -23.44
CA GLU A 410 -15.29 5.94 -23.84
C GLU A 410 -16.34 6.86 -23.21
N ARG A 411 -16.08 7.38 -22.00
CA ARG A 411 -16.93 8.39 -21.37
C ARG A 411 -17.00 9.70 -22.17
N GLY A 412 -15.92 10.09 -22.86
CA GLY A 412 -15.86 11.22 -23.80
C GLY A 412 -16.01 12.62 -23.22
N ASP A 413 -16.23 12.74 -21.91
CA ASP A 413 -16.48 14.02 -21.20
C ASP A 413 -15.26 14.54 -20.43
N PHE A 414 -14.27 13.70 -20.16
CA PHE A 414 -13.13 14.04 -19.31
C PHE A 414 -11.93 14.60 -20.08
N ILE A 415 -11.64 14.04 -21.25
CA ILE A 415 -10.50 14.43 -22.09
C ILE A 415 -10.98 15.21 -23.31
N LYS A 416 -10.35 16.37 -23.58
CA LYS A 416 -10.57 17.11 -24.84
C LYS A 416 -9.70 16.51 -25.93
N PHE A 417 -10.30 15.77 -26.87
CA PHE A 417 -9.59 15.19 -28.00
C PHE A 417 -9.19 16.27 -29.02
N VAL A 418 -7.97 16.13 -29.56
CA VAL A 418 -7.47 16.98 -30.62
C VAL A 418 -7.96 16.41 -31.97
N PRO A 419 -8.61 17.22 -32.84
CA PRO A 419 -9.01 16.78 -34.16
C PRO A 419 -7.79 16.40 -35.03
N ASP A 420 -7.90 15.35 -35.82
CA ASP A 420 -6.82 14.83 -36.69
C ASP A 420 -6.35 15.82 -37.79
N ASP A 421 -7.12 16.88 -38.08
CA ASP A 421 -6.82 17.85 -39.13
C ASP A 421 -5.76 18.93 -38.78
N LYS A 422 -5.28 18.97 -37.55
CA LYS A 422 -4.22 19.91 -37.19
C LYS A 422 -2.89 19.21 -36.98
N LYS A 423 -2.17 18.93 -38.08
CA LYS A 423 -0.72 18.69 -38.03
C LYS A 423 -0.02 20.01 -37.76
N GLU A 424 -0.06 20.49 -36.54
CA GLU A 424 0.86 21.52 -36.07
C GLU A 424 2.24 20.86 -35.88
N GLN A 425 3.18 21.34 -36.65
CA GLN A 425 4.61 21.14 -36.45
C GLN A 425 4.99 21.71 -35.08
N SER A 426 4.79 20.95 -34.04
CA SER A 426 5.43 21.25 -32.76
C SER A 426 6.89 20.84 -32.87
N SER A 427 7.75 21.81 -33.02
CA SER A 427 9.19 21.71 -32.98
C SER A 427 9.65 21.48 -31.53
N ASP A 428 9.27 20.37 -30.94
CA ASP A 428 9.86 19.94 -29.66
C ASP A 428 10.77 18.73 -29.92
N LYS A 429 12.08 19.01 -29.92
CA LYS A 429 13.17 18.05 -30.16
C LYS A 429 13.42 17.17 -28.92
N GLY A 430 12.36 16.68 -28.26
CA GLY A 430 12.55 15.86 -27.07
C GLY A 430 11.48 14.80 -26.89
N ASN A 431 11.73 13.62 -27.34
CA ASN A 431 11.00 12.35 -27.17
C ASN A 431 10.24 11.88 -28.42
N LYS A 432 10.98 11.45 -29.42
CA LYS A 432 10.45 10.38 -30.29
C LYS A 432 10.45 9.09 -29.47
N ILE A 433 9.29 8.75 -28.90
CA ILE A 433 9.01 7.36 -28.53
C ILE A 433 9.02 6.59 -29.85
N VAL A 434 10.07 5.82 -30.06
CA VAL A 434 10.24 4.98 -31.24
C VAL A 434 9.17 3.89 -31.15
N SER A 435 8.18 3.97 -32.02
CA SER A 435 7.20 2.89 -32.17
C SER A 435 7.94 1.62 -32.61
N SER A 436 7.83 0.54 -31.84
CA SER A 436 8.48 -0.76 -32.06
C SER A 436 7.97 -1.48 -33.33
N ALA A 437 7.01 -0.95 -34.04
CA ALA A 437 6.38 -1.59 -35.21
C ALA A 437 7.10 -1.29 -36.53
N GLY A 438 8.43 -1.19 -36.59
CA GLY A 438 9.11 -0.99 -37.86
C GLY A 438 10.63 -0.99 -37.90
N PHE A 439 11.29 -0.96 -36.76
CA PHE A 439 12.75 -1.02 -36.70
C PHE A 439 13.20 -2.41 -36.21
N ARG A 440 13.35 -3.39 -37.12
CA ARG A 440 14.20 -4.57 -36.83
C ARG A 440 15.62 -4.07 -36.69
N VAL A 441 16.09 -4.00 -35.44
CA VAL A 441 17.48 -3.66 -35.16
C VAL A 441 18.35 -4.80 -35.69
N GLN A 442 19.00 -4.59 -36.84
CA GLN A 442 20.00 -5.51 -37.35
C GLN A 442 21.27 -5.38 -36.50
N ILE A 443 21.29 -6.13 -35.38
CA ILE A 443 22.49 -6.32 -34.58
C ILE A 443 22.97 -7.76 -34.79
N LYS A 444 24.28 -7.94 -35.01
CA LYS A 444 24.87 -9.28 -35.02
C LYS A 444 24.89 -9.82 -33.59
N SER A 445 24.56 -11.09 -33.45
CA SER A 445 24.61 -11.81 -32.17
C SER A 445 26.08 -12.05 -31.79
N ASP A 446 26.74 -11.03 -31.22
CA ASP A 446 28.11 -11.10 -30.73
C ASP A 446 28.11 -11.03 -29.19
N PRO A 447 28.45 -12.13 -28.49
CA PRO A 447 28.48 -12.20 -27.03
C PRO A 447 29.51 -11.21 -26.41
N LEU A 448 30.53 -10.77 -27.15
CA LEU A 448 31.50 -9.78 -26.67
C LEU A 448 30.87 -8.43 -26.38
N VAL A 449 29.77 -8.07 -27.05
CA VAL A 449 29.06 -6.82 -26.79
C VAL A 449 28.57 -6.77 -25.35
N VAL A 450 27.94 -7.84 -24.89
CA VAL A 450 27.43 -7.94 -23.50
C VAL A 450 28.56 -7.93 -22.49
N SER A 451 29.62 -8.71 -22.72
CA SER A 451 30.79 -8.76 -21.84
C SER A 451 31.46 -7.41 -21.67
N ASN A 452 31.57 -6.63 -22.76
CA ASN A 452 32.13 -5.27 -22.72
C ASN A 452 31.25 -4.30 -21.97
N LEU A 453 29.91 -4.36 -22.13
CA LEU A 453 28.96 -3.54 -21.39
C LEU A 453 29.01 -3.82 -19.89
N ILE A 454 29.08 -5.11 -19.50
CA ILE A 454 29.20 -5.51 -18.10
C ILE A 454 30.49 -4.97 -17.50
N LYS A 455 31.64 -5.20 -18.14
CA LYS A 455 32.95 -4.72 -17.69
C LYS A 455 33.01 -3.19 -17.56
N SER A 456 32.43 -2.47 -18.50
CA SER A 456 32.32 -1.01 -18.45
C SER A 456 31.50 -0.55 -17.22
N SER A 457 30.39 -1.20 -16.95
CA SER A 457 29.54 -0.92 -15.77
C SER A 457 30.29 -1.19 -14.47
N GLU A 458 30.96 -2.33 -14.35
CA GLU A 458 31.73 -2.71 -13.16
C GLU A 458 32.89 -1.73 -12.90
N THR A 459 33.62 -1.35 -13.95
CA THR A 459 34.71 -0.35 -13.84
C THR A 459 34.18 0.99 -13.35
N SER A 460 33.08 1.47 -13.91
CA SER A 460 32.46 2.75 -13.53
C SER A 460 31.94 2.73 -12.07
N ILE A 461 31.44 1.60 -11.58
CA ILE A 461 31.03 1.45 -10.17
C ILE A 461 32.25 1.48 -9.24
N GLU A 462 33.36 0.87 -9.62
CA GLU A 462 34.55 0.84 -8.80
C GLU A 462 35.22 2.23 -8.72
N GLU A 463 35.25 2.99 -9.82
CA GLU A 463 35.66 4.38 -9.86
C GLU A 463 34.79 5.25 -8.95
N LEU A 464 33.46 5.05 -9.00
CA LEU A 464 32.53 5.74 -8.10
C LEU A 464 32.84 5.47 -6.63
N LYS A 465 33.09 4.21 -6.23
CA LYS A 465 33.43 3.86 -4.84
C LYS A 465 34.70 4.59 -4.36
N GLN A 466 35.73 4.69 -5.21
CA GLN A 466 36.97 5.35 -4.89
C GLN A 466 36.76 6.86 -4.70
N ASN A 467 36.05 7.52 -5.60
CA ASN A 467 35.80 8.95 -5.57
C ASN A 467 34.88 9.34 -4.40
N MET A 468 33.82 8.56 -4.15
CA MET A 468 32.88 8.78 -3.05
C MET A 468 33.54 8.75 -1.66
N ARG A 469 34.59 7.96 -1.48
CA ARG A 469 35.36 7.92 -0.20
C ARG A 469 36.04 9.23 0.13
N ARG A 470 36.27 10.11 -0.85
CA ARG A 470 36.98 11.38 -0.71
C ARG A 470 36.04 12.57 -0.56
N SER A 471 34.76 12.39 -0.84
CA SER A 471 33.74 13.44 -0.80
C SER A 471 33.01 13.47 0.54
N SER A 472 32.75 14.68 1.08
CA SER A 472 32.02 14.90 2.34
C SER A 472 31.38 16.29 2.35
N GLY A 473 30.39 16.53 3.23
CA GLY A 473 29.71 17.80 3.34
C GLY A 473 29.04 18.22 2.02
N SER A 474 29.12 19.50 1.64
CA SER A 474 28.53 20.02 0.40
C SER A 474 29.01 19.30 -0.85
N ASP A 475 30.34 19.04 -0.93
CA ASP A 475 30.97 18.44 -2.11
C ASP A 475 30.45 17.03 -2.41
N LEU A 476 29.98 16.31 -1.38
CA LEU A 476 29.32 15.02 -1.53
C LEU A 476 28.04 15.13 -2.39
N PHE A 477 27.22 16.15 -2.13
CA PHE A 477 25.96 16.34 -2.86
C PHE A 477 26.20 16.75 -4.31
N ASP A 478 27.17 17.63 -4.54
CA ASP A 478 27.56 18.03 -5.89
C ASP A 478 28.10 16.83 -6.69
N PHE A 479 28.94 16.01 -6.08
CA PHE A 479 29.46 14.79 -6.69
C PHE A 479 28.34 13.77 -7.00
N ILE A 480 27.37 13.58 -6.08
CA ILE A 480 26.20 12.70 -6.34
C ILE A 480 25.40 13.22 -7.55
N LEU A 481 25.18 14.53 -7.67
CA LEU A 481 24.45 15.12 -8.81
C LEU A 481 25.18 14.89 -10.12
N GLU A 482 26.52 15.01 -10.15
CA GLU A 482 27.34 14.70 -11.33
C GLU A 482 27.24 13.22 -11.70
N ASP A 483 27.38 12.31 -10.74
CA ASP A 483 27.31 10.87 -10.99
C ASP A 483 25.90 10.40 -11.39
N ILE A 484 24.82 11.07 -10.95
CA ILE A 484 23.46 10.81 -11.44
C ILE A 484 23.34 11.10 -12.94
N GLN A 485 24.07 12.09 -13.49
CA GLN A 485 24.08 12.30 -14.95
C GLN A 485 24.77 11.13 -15.67
N GLU A 486 25.85 10.60 -15.08
CA GLU A 486 26.50 9.39 -15.59
C GLU A 486 25.58 8.16 -15.47
N LEU A 487 24.90 7.97 -14.34
CA LEU A 487 23.90 6.92 -14.17
C LEU A 487 22.79 7.01 -15.24
N ARG A 488 22.27 8.21 -15.51
CA ARG A 488 21.30 8.43 -16.59
C ARG A 488 21.86 8.03 -17.94
N ARG A 489 23.14 8.37 -18.21
CA ARG A 489 23.81 7.99 -19.46
C ARG A 489 23.87 6.47 -19.61
N VAL A 490 24.22 5.74 -18.54
CA VAL A 490 24.29 4.27 -18.54
C VAL A 490 22.91 3.62 -18.70
N LEU A 491 21.91 4.09 -17.95
CA LEU A 491 20.55 3.53 -18.00
C LEU A 491 19.87 3.69 -19.36
N PHE A 492 20.16 4.79 -20.05
CA PHE A 492 19.58 5.13 -21.35
C PHE A 492 20.60 5.03 -22.50
N ASP A 493 21.66 4.24 -22.29
CA ASP A 493 22.66 3.98 -23.31
C ASP A 493 22.05 3.32 -24.53
N THR A 494 22.41 3.80 -25.72
CA THR A 494 21.87 3.33 -26.99
C THR A 494 22.26 1.89 -27.28
N GLN A 495 23.48 1.46 -26.93
CA GLN A 495 23.95 0.09 -27.18
C GLN A 495 23.27 -0.91 -26.24
N SER A 496 23.17 -0.58 -24.94
CA SER A 496 22.42 -1.38 -23.97
C SER A 496 20.96 -1.55 -24.37
N SER A 497 20.31 -0.45 -24.81
CA SER A 497 18.93 -0.49 -25.30
C SER A 497 18.77 -1.37 -26.54
N ARG A 498 19.72 -1.32 -27.49
CA ARG A 498 19.68 -2.17 -28.69
C ARG A 498 19.84 -3.66 -28.38
N VAL A 499 20.72 -4.01 -27.46
CA VAL A 499 20.91 -5.41 -26.98
C VAL A 499 19.62 -5.96 -26.41
N PHE A 500 19.00 -5.20 -25.48
CA PHE A 500 17.76 -5.57 -24.85
C PHE A 500 16.61 -5.72 -25.86
N MET A 501 16.43 -4.71 -26.74
CA MET A 501 15.36 -4.72 -27.74
C MET A 501 15.54 -5.87 -28.75
N ALA A 502 16.77 -6.19 -29.16
CA ALA A 502 17.04 -7.28 -30.06
C ALA A 502 16.64 -8.65 -29.48
N ALA A 503 16.90 -8.90 -28.19
CA ALA A 503 16.47 -10.12 -27.50
C ALA A 503 14.94 -10.21 -27.42
N MET A 504 14.28 -9.10 -27.12
CA MET A 504 12.82 -9.02 -27.01
C MET A 504 12.15 -9.25 -28.37
N ASP A 505 12.61 -8.56 -29.41
CA ASP A 505 12.10 -8.70 -30.77
C ASP A 505 12.30 -10.14 -31.29
N ALA A 506 13.45 -10.76 -30.96
CA ALA A 506 13.72 -12.15 -31.30
C ALA A 506 12.75 -13.13 -30.61
N SER A 507 12.42 -12.90 -29.33
CA SER A 507 11.45 -13.74 -28.60
C SER A 507 10.04 -13.62 -29.18
N LEU A 508 9.58 -12.40 -29.47
CA LEU A 508 8.29 -12.17 -30.12
C LEU A 508 8.23 -12.80 -31.50
N TRP A 509 9.29 -12.65 -32.31
CA TRP A 509 9.39 -13.21 -33.62
C TRP A 509 9.34 -14.75 -33.59
N ILE A 510 10.07 -15.38 -32.68
CA ILE A 510 10.05 -16.84 -32.51
C ILE A 510 8.64 -17.30 -32.16
N ASN A 511 7.98 -16.70 -31.19
CA ASN A 511 6.63 -17.11 -30.80
C ASN A 511 5.64 -16.96 -31.96
N GLU A 512 5.65 -15.83 -32.69
CA GLU A 512 4.79 -15.62 -33.87
C GLU A 512 5.05 -16.65 -34.98
N LYS A 513 6.34 -16.89 -35.32
CA LYS A 513 6.69 -17.75 -36.43
C LYS A 513 6.52 -19.23 -36.13
N MET A 514 6.85 -19.66 -34.88
CA MET A 514 6.67 -21.07 -34.48
C MET A 514 5.19 -21.41 -34.38
N GLU A 515 4.34 -20.54 -33.91
CA GLU A 515 2.90 -20.75 -33.95
C GLU A 515 2.39 -20.83 -35.39
N LYS A 516 2.82 -19.94 -36.26
CA LYS A 516 2.39 -19.91 -37.66
C LYS A 516 2.90 -21.10 -38.46
N TRP A 517 4.15 -21.56 -38.26
CA TRP A 517 4.79 -22.57 -39.11
C TRP A 517 4.62 -23.99 -38.55
N LEU A 518 4.59 -24.16 -37.25
CA LEU A 518 4.61 -25.46 -36.58
C LEU A 518 3.40 -25.67 -35.64
N GLY A 519 2.56 -24.63 -35.38
CA GLY A 519 1.49 -24.69 -34.38
C GLY A 519 1.98 -24.69 -32.94
N GLU A 520 3.26 -24.35 -32.70
CA GLU A 520 3.87 -24.33 -31.36
C GLU A 520 3.82 -22.94 -30.75
N LYS A 521 3.13 -22.80 -29.62
CA LYS A 521 2.99 -21.53 -28.86
C LYS A 521 4.10 -21.38 -27.82
N ASN A 522 4.44 -20.13 -27.50
CA ASN A 522 5.35 -19.75 -26.40
C ASN A 522 6.71 -20.46 -26.45
N THR A 523 7.21 -20.76 -27.62
CA THR A 523 8.46 -21.50 -27.84
C THR A 523 9.68 -20.76 -27.29
N ALA A 524 9.67 -19.44 -27.31
CA ALA A 524 10.76 -18.60 -26.78
C ALA A 524 10.99 -18.81 -25.29
N ASP A 525 9.98 -19.23 -24.51
CA ASP A 525 10.10 -19.43 -23.06
C ASP A 525 11.15 -20.53 -22.76
N ILE A 526 11.05 -21.67 -23.41
CA ILE A 526 12.03 -22.78 -23.25
C ILE A 526 13.42 -22.37 -23.74
N LEU A 527 13.50 -21.65 -24.87
CA LEU A 527 14.78 -21.19 -25.42
C LEU A 527 15.47 -20.11 -24.55
N SER A 528 14.74 -19.48 -23.64
CA SER A 528 15.25 -18.49 -22.70
C SER A 528 15.74 -19.09 -21.38
N GLN A 529 15.58 -20.37 -21.15
CA GLN A 529 16.04 -21.02 -19.92
C GLN A 529 17.57 -21.00 -19.79
N SER A 530 18.06 -20.75 -18.59
CA SER A 530 19.47 -20.73 -18.22
C SER A 530 20.35 -19.97 -19.22
N VAL A 531 19.97 -18.74 -19.55
CA VAL A 531 20.81 -17.85 -20.38
C VAL A 531 22.01 -17.33 -19.57
N PRO A 532 23.19 -17.17 -20.21
CA PRO A 532 24.34 -16.60 -19.54
C PRO A 532 24.16 -15.11 -19.23
N ASN A 533 24.94 -14.60 -18.27
CA ASN A 533 24.97 -13.20 -17.90
C ASN A 533 23.64 -12.65 -17.33
N ASN A 534 22.84 -13.48 -16.67
CA ASN A 534 21.70 -13.02 -15.89
C ASN A 534 22.12 -12.93 -14.42
N ILE A 535 22.51 -11.73 -14.00
CA ILE A 535 23.02 -11.46 -12.65
C ILE A 535 21.99 -11.80 -11.54
N THR A 536 20.70 -11.77 -11.88
CA THR A 536 19.64 -12.05 -10.91
C THR A 536 19.45 -13.55 -10.72
N SER A 537 19.47 -14.34 -11.80
CA SER A 537 19.43 -15.81 -11.70
C SER A 537 20.71 -16.35 -11.07
N GLU A 538 21.88 -15.79 -11.41
CA GLU A 538 23.15 -16.12 -10.72
C GLU A 538 23.04 -15.87 -9.21
N MET A 539 22.43 -14.79 -8.78
CA MET A 539 22.23 -14.49 -7.36
C MET A 539 21.40 -15.56 -6.65
N GLY A 540 20.28 -15.98 -7.27
CA GLY A 540 19.43 -17.04 -6.71
C GLY A 540 20.16 -18.37 -6.56
N LEU A 541 20.92 -18.76 -7.58
CA LEU A 541 21.70 -19.98 -7.57
C LEU A 541 22.90 -19.91 -6.59
N ALA A 542 23.57 -18.79 -6.50
CA ALA A 542 24.68 -18.59 -5.56
C ALA A 542 24.26 -18.72 -4.07
N LEU A 543 22.99 -18.47 -3.74
CA LEU A 543 22.51 -18.71 -2.38
C LEU A 543 22.37 -20.21 -2.05
N LEU A 544 22.20 -21.09 -3.04
CA LEU A 544 22.28 -22.54 -2.87
C LEU A 544 23.71 -22.98 -2.53
N ASP A 545 24.73 -22.34 -3.14
CA ASP A 545 26.13 -22.63 -2.84
C ASP A 545 26.46 -22.24 -1.39
N VAL A 546 25.91 -21.12 -0.88
CA VAL A 546 26.02 -20.74 0.54
C VAL A 546 25.36 -21.80 1.44
N ALA A 547 24.18 -22.29 1.08
CA ALA A 547 23.50 -23.36 1.82
C ALA A 547 24.33 -24.65 1.86
N ASP A 548 25.04 -24.99 0.76
CA ASP A 548 25.87 -26.17 0.67
C ASP A 548 27.09 -26.13 1.59
N VAL A 549 27.67 -24.92 1.82
CA VAL A 549 28.75 -24.71 2.80
C VAL A 549 28.26 -24.95 4.22
N ILE A 550 27.01 -24.57 4.52
CA ILE A 550 26.44 -24.66 5.89
C ILE A 550 25.94 -26.07 6.21
N ARG A 551 25.44 -26.77 5.20
CA ARG A 551 24.80 -28.09 5.33
C ARG A 551 25.57 -29.15 6.13
N PRO A 552 26.91 -29.24 6.08
CA PRO A 552 27.67 -30.19 6.90
C PRO A 552 27.68 -29.91 8.41
N TYR A 553 27.16 -28.75 8.85
CA TYR A 553 27.28 -28.26 10.21
C TYR A 553 25.92 -28.11 10.93
N PRO A 554 25.34 -29.21 11.50
CA PRO A 554 24.02 -29.17 12.14
C PRO A 554 23.89 -28.14 13.28
N GLN A 555 24.97 -27.87 14.00
CA GLN A 555 24.98 -26.88 15.08
C GLN A 555 24.80 -25.43 14.57
N ILE A 556 25.32 -25.16 13.37
CA ILE A 556 25.12 -23.84 12.73
C ILE A 556 23.69 -23.73 12.23
N ILE A 557 23.13 -24.82 11.66
CA ILE A 557 21.73 -24.84 11.20
C ILE A 557 20.78 -24.57 12.38
N ASP A 558 20.98 -25.26 13.51
CA ASP A 558 20.19 -25.03 14.73
C ASP A 558 20.33 -23.58 15.24
N TYR A 559 21.55 -23.06 15.27
CA TYR A 559 21.79 -21.66 15.62
C TYR A 559 21.03 -20.68 14.71
N LEU A 560 21.10 -20.88 13.38
CA LEU A 560 20.45 -20.02 12.39
C LEU A 560 18.93 -20.01 12.53
N GLN A 561 18.30 -21.11 12.98
CA GLN A 561 16.85 -21.16 13.25
C GLN A 561 16.41 -20.20 14.37
N HIS A 562 17.33 -19.77 15.22
CA HIS A 562 17.06 -18.92 16.38
C HIS A 562 17.62 -17.49 16.26
N VAL A 563 18.22 -17.15 15.11
CA VAL A 563 18.78 -15.81 14.85
C VAL A 563 17.68 -14.76 14.85
N LYS A 564 17.90 -13.67 15.62
CA LYS A 564 16.99 -12.53 15.74
C LYS A 564 17.63 -11.19 15.41
N ASP A 565 18.94 -11.12 15.31
CA ASP A 565 19.67 -9.87 15.07
C ASP A 565 20.73 -10.04 13.97
N ASP A 566 21.25 -8.91 13.51
CA ASP A 566 22.20 -8.85 12.40
C ASP A 566 23.67 -9.11 12.79
N ASN A 567 23.95 -9.31 14.07
CA ASN A 567 25.30 -9.60 14.57
C ASN A 567 25.65 -11.09 14.49
N PHE A 568 24.71 -11.95 14.04
CA PHE A 568 24.89 -13.39 14.00
C PHE A 568 26.16 -13.84 13.24
N LEU A 569 26.61 -13.05 12.26
CA LEU A 569 27.84 -13.32 11.50
C LEU A 569 29.10 -13.35 12.39
N ASP A 570 29.14 -12.53 13.42
CA ASP A 570 30.24 -12.50 14.39
C ASP A 570 30.17 -13.68 15.37
N ASP A 571 28.98 -14.18 15.63
CA ASP A 571 28.79 -15.34 16.50
C ASP A 571 29.12 -16.67 15.79
N LEU A 572 29.00 -16.75 14.45
CA LEU A 572 29.27 -17.96 13.69
C LEU A 572 30.67 -18.54 13.96
N VAL A 573 31.69 -17.69 14.14
CA VAL A 573 33.07 -18.14 14.36
C VAL A 573 33.27 -18.98 15.64
N LYS A 574 32.27 -19.00 16.53
CA LYS A 574 32.24 -19.82 17.73
C LYS A 574 31.95 -21.30 17.48
N PHE A 575 31.41 -21.61 16.29
CA PHE A 575 31.01 -22.96 15.89
C PHE A 575 32.06 -23.62 15.01
N ASN A 576 32.11 -24.97 15.01
CA ASN A 576 32.87 -25.72 14.03
C ASN A 576 32.32 -25.46 12.61
N GLY A 577 33.16 -25.09 11.65
CA GLY A 577 32.74 -24.67 10.29
C GLY A 577 32.18 -23.22 10.23
N GLY A 578 32.17 -22.50 11.37
CA GLY A 578 31.61 -21.16 11.45
C GLY A 578 32.38 -20.11 10.66
N GLN A 579 33.70 -20.23 10.60
CA GLN A 579 34.54 -19.33 9.79
C GLN A 579 34.25 -19.49 8.29
N GLU A 580 34.15 -20.74 7.80
CA GLU A 580 33.82 -21.05 6.41
C GLU A 580 32.42 -20.56 6.05
N THR A 581 31.44 -20.77 6.94
CA THR A 581 30.08 -20.24 6.78
C THR A 581 30.07 -18.72 6.70
N ARG A 582 30.76 -18.04 7.62
CA ARG A 582 30.88 -16.58 7.62
C ARG A 582 31.50 -16.07 6.31
N GLU A 583 32.58 -16.68 5.85
CA GLU A 583 33.23 -16.31 4.60
C GLU A 583 32.31 -16.48 3.40
N ALA A 584 31.56 -17.59 3.32
CA ALA A 584 30.58 -17.82 2.25
C ALA A 584 29.47 -16.77 2.24
N VAL A 585 28.88 -16.46 3.41
CA VAL A 585 27.85 -15.41 3.52
C VAL A 585 28.43 -14.04 3.19
N CYS A 586 29.61 -13.69 3.69
CA CYS A 586 30.27 -12.42 3.38
C CYS A 586 30.61 -12.29 1.90
N ALA A 587 31.08 -13.35 1.24
CA ALA A 587 31.32 -13.36 -0.21
C ALA A 587 30.03 -13.09 -1.01
N TYR A 588 28.93 -13.73 -0.61
CA TYR A 588 27.62 -13.47 -1.19
C TYR A 588 27.17 -12.00 -1.00
N LEU A 589 27.28 -11.48 0.24
CA LEU A 589 26.93 -10.09 0.55
C LEU A 589 27.82 -9.06 -0.17
N ASN A 590 29.09 -9.36 -0.40
CA ASN A 590 29.99 -8.48 -1.16
C ASN A 590 29.53 -8.28 -2.62
N LYS A 591 28.91 -9.30 -3.23
CA LYS A 591 28.40 -9.26 -4.60
C LYS A 591 26.95 -8.80 -4.70
N TYR A 592 26.10 -9.22 -3.77
CA TYR A 592 24.65 -9.04 -3.83
C TYR A 592 24.04 -8.26 -2.65
N GLY A 593 24.86 -7.90 -1.66
CA GLY A 593 24.38 -7.29 -0.40
C GLY A 593 23.74 -5.91 -0.53
N MET A 594 23.88 -5.23 -1.68
CA MET A 594 23.16 -3.99 -1.98
C MET A 594 21.69 -4.23 -2.38
N ARG A 595 21.29 -5.49 -2.61
CA ARG A 595 19.91 -5.88 -2.89
C ARG A 595 19.02 -5.83 -1.65
N CYS A 596 17.72 -5.70 -1.86
CA CYS A 596 16.64 -5.89 -0.89
C CYS A 596 15.29 -5.88 -1.60
N ALA A 597 14.22 -6.23 -0.90
CA ALA A 597 12.87 -5.99 -1.39
C ALA A 597 12.61 -4.49 -1.54
N GLY A 598 12.06 -4.06 -2.68
CA GLY A 598 11.87 -2.64 -2.99
C GLY A 598 13.18 -1.88 -3.28
N GLU A 599 14.17 -2.53 -3.86
CA GLU A 599 15.56 -2.04 -4.05
C GLU A 599 15.69 -0.72 -4.82
N ILE A 600 14.66 -0.29 -5.55
CA ILE A 600 14.62 1.01 -6.24
C ILE A 600 14.54 2.17 -5.22
N ASP A 601 13.93 1.94 -4.07
CA ASP A 601 13.92 2.90 -2.98
C ASP A 601 15.26 2.86 -2.22
N ILE A 602 16.05 3.93 -2.31
CA ILE A 602 17.34 4.05 -1.63
C ILE A 602 17.21 3.93 -0.10
N THR A 603 16.04 4.24 0.46
CA THR A 603 15.81 4.26 1.91
C THR A 603 15.57 2.87 2.51
N LYS A 604 15.26 1.85 1.67
CA LYS A 604 15.02 0.48 2.14
C LYS A 604 16.31 -0.16 2.69
N PRO A 605 16.25 -0.92 3.81
CA PRO A 605 17.41 -1.65 4.33
C PRO A 605 17.95 -2.67 3.32
N ARG A 606 19.25 -2.70 3.10
CA ARG A 606 19.90 -3.63 2.18
C ARG A 606 20.33 -4.90 2.91
N TRP A 607 20.54 -6.00 2.18
CA TRP A 607 21.01 -7.24 2.81
C TRP A 607 22.36 -7.08 3.54
N SER A 608 23.25 -6.21 3.04
CA SER A 608 24.48 -5.86 3.79
C SER A 608 24.21 -5.11 5.10
N GLU A 609 23.06 -4.44 5.22
CA GLU A 609 22.64 -3.71 6.42
C GLU A 609 21.77 -4.58 7.34
N LYS A 610 21.12 -5.60 6.78
CA LYS A 610 20.26 -6.56 7.49
C LYS A 610 20.50 -7.98 6.98
N PRO A 611 21.68 -8.59 7.26
CA PRO A 611 22.02 -9.91 6.75
C PRO A 611 21.12 -11.03 7.29
N SER A 612 20.46 -10.83 8.43
CA SER A 612 19.48 -11.77 8.97
C SER A 612 18.30 -12.04 8.01
N ALA A 613 18.00 -11.12 7.10
CA ALA A 613 16.96 -11.32 6.06
C ALA A 613 17.27 -12.48 5.10
N LEU A 614 18.53 -12.90 4.96
CA LEU A 614 18.90 -14.05 4.13
C LEU A 614 18.72 -15.41 4.85
N VAL A 615 18.65 -15.42 6.16
CA VAL A 615 18.62 -16.66 6.96
C VAL A 615 17.43 -17.58 6.62
N PRO A 616 16.18 -17.10 6.51
CA PRO A 616 15.06 -17.95 6.12
C PRO A 616 15.27 -18.63 4.77
N MET A 617 15.80 -17.90 3.78
CA MET A 617 16.08 -18.42 2.45
C MET A 617 17.20 -19.48 2.46
N ILE A 618 18.25 -19.24 3.22
CA ILE A 618 19.35 -20.19 3.40
C ILE A 618 18.83 -21.49 4.04
N LEU A 619 18.03 -21.40 5.10
CA LEU A 619 17.43 -22.55 5.78
C LEU A 619 16.46 -23.31 4.86
N SER A 620 15.65 -22.58 4.09
CA SER A 620 14.78 -23.19 3.07
C SER A 620 15.60 -23.96 2.03
N ASN A 621 16.70 -23.40 1.55
CA ASN A 621 17.59 -24.05 0.61
C ASN A 621 18.25 -25.31 1.19
N ILE A 622 18.66 -25.27 2.47
CA ILE A 622 19.21 -26.46 3.16
C ILE A 622 18.15 -27.57 3.25
N LYS A 623 16.92 -27.22 3.56
CA LYS A 623 15.79 -28.15 3.73
C LYS A 623 15.37 -28.80 2.40
N ASN A 624 15.25 -28.00 1.34
CA ASN A 624 14.57 -28.41 0.10
C ASN A 624 15.50 -28.98 -0.97
N PHE A 625 16.82 -28.72 -0.93
CA PHE A 625 17.72 -29.09 -2.01
C PHE A 625 18.86 -30.01 -1.57
N GLN A 626 19.32 -30.86 -2.50
CA GLN A 626 20.54 -31.64 -2.35
C GLN A 626 21.76 -30.77 -2.73
N PRO A 627 22.97 -31.12 -2.25
CA PRO A 627 24.19 -30.42 -2.64
C PRO A 627 24.35 -30.28 -4.15
N GLU A 628 24.97 -29.18 -4.60
CA GLU A 628 25.17 -28.79 -6.01
C GLU A 628 23.88 -28.58 -6.82
N ALA A 629 22.75 -28.29 -6.16
CA ALA A 629 21.48 -28.07 -6.83
C ALA A 629 21.53 -26.85 -7.77
N GLY A 630 22.24 -25.79 -7.42
CA GLY A 630 22.41 -24.62 -8.26
C GLY A 630 23.01 -24.96 -9.63
N ARG A 631 24.11 -25.69 -9.63
CA ARG A 631 24.77 -26.12 -10.85
C ARG A 631 23.90 -27.08 -11.70
N ARG A 632 23.23 -28.02 -11.03
CA ARG A 632 22.34 -28.98 -11.74
C ARG A 632 21.20 -28.25 -12.42
N LYS A 633 20.48 -27.39 -11.70
CA LYS A 633 19.33 -26.65 -12.25
C LYS A 633 19.72 -25.77 -13.45
N PHE A 634 20.85 -25.09 -13.36
CA PHE A 634 21.35 -24.30 -14.50
C PHE A 634 21.66 -25.18 -15.71
N GLU A 635 22.33 -26.30 -15.50
CA GLU A 635 22.70 -27.21 -16.59
C GLU A 635 21.48 -27.91 -17.20
N GLU A 636 20.49 -28.33 -16.40
CA GLU A 636 19.23 -28.90 -16.86
C GLU A 636 18.47 -27.94 -17.78
N GLY A 637 18.25 -26.69 -17.36
CA GLY A 637 17.59 -25.68 -18.20
C GLY A 637 18.39 -25.37 -19.46
N ARG A 638 19.72 -25.32 -19.37
CA ARG A 638 20.58 -25.15 -20.55
C ARG A 638 20.43 -26.31 -21.56
N GLN A 639 20.39 -27.54 -21.09
CA GLN A 639 20.22 -28.75 -21.94
C GLN A 639 18.80 -28.75 -22.54
N GLU A 640 17.78 -28.37 -21.80
CA GLU A 640 16.42 -28.29 -22.31
C GLU A 640 16.29 -27.26 -23.43
N ALA A 641 16.88 -26.08 -23.27
CA ALA A 641 16.93 -25.07 -24.32
C ALA A 641 17.66 -25.55 -25.59
N LEU A 642 18.81 -26.22 -25.45
CA LEU A 642 19.57 -26.77 -26.59
C LEU A 642 18.81 -27.89 -27.31
N LYS A 643 18.15 -28.76 -26.55
CA LYS A 643 17.29 -29.80 -27.10
C LYS A 643 16.12 -29.20 -27.89
N LYS A 644 15.46 -28.19 -27.32
CA LYS A 644 14.37 -27.48 -28.00
C LYS A 644 14.84 -26.80 -29.28
N GLU A 645 16.00 -26.15 -29.24
CA GLU A 645 16.62 -25.54 -30.43
C GLU A 645 16.81 -26.60 -31.54
N GLN A 646 17.40 -27.74 -31.22
CA GLN A 646 17.66 -28.78 -32.19
C GLN A 646 16.36 -29.34 -32.80
N GLU A 647 15.37 -29.64 -31.95
CA GLU A 647 14.04 -30.11 -32.37
C GLU A 647 13.35 -29.13 -33.33
N LEU A 648 13.41 -27.84 -33.04
CA LEU A 648 12.82 -26.79 -33.87
C LEU A 648 13.50 -26.68 -35.22
N LEU A 649 14.84 -26.66 -35.24
CA LEU A 649 15.60 -26.52 -36.47
C LEU A 649 15.37 -27.73 -37.37
N ASP A 650 15.27 -28.95 -36.82
CA ASP A 650 15.02 -30.17 -37.58
C ASP A 650 13.58 -30.21 -38.15
N LYS A 651 12.57 -29.76 -37.36
CA LYS A 651 11.19 -29.61 -37.86
C LYS A 651 11.08 -28.54 -38.96
N LEU A 652 11.74 -27.41 -38.79
CA LEU A 652 11.74 -26.34 -39.78
C LEU A 652 12.36 -26.78 -41.11
N ARG A 653 13.48 -27.55 -41.08
CA ARG A 653 14.13 -28.06 -42.29
C ARG A 653 13.24 -28.98 -43.16
N GLN A 654 12.19 -29.56 -42.55
CA GLN A 654 11.24 -30.43 -43.26
C GLN A 654 10.14 -29.62 -43.98
N LEU A 655 10.04 -28.30 -43.75
CA LEU A 655 9.06 -27.44 -44.38
C LEU A 655 9.54 -26.89 -45.74
N ALA A 656 8.63 -26.34 -46.53
CA ALA A 656 8.99 -25.56 -47.72
C ALA A 656 9.87 -24.36 -47.30
N ASP A 657 10.97 -24.11 -48.01
CA ASP A 657 12.05 -23.16 -47.68
C ASP A 657 12.70 -23.39 -46.31
N GLY A 658 12.74 -24.67 -45.90
CA GLY A 658 13.11 -25.11 -44.56
C GLY A 658 14.49 -24.67 -44.11
N GLU A 659 15.50 -24.72 -45.00
CA GLU A 659 16.89 -24.29 -44.69
C GLU A 659 16.98 -22.76 -44.43
N GLN A 660 16.16 -21.95 -45.11
CA GLN A 660 16.09 -20.51 -44.85
C GLN A 660 15.41 -20.23 -43.51
N LYS A 661 14.26 -20.89 -43.27
CA LYS A 661 13.53 -20.75 -41.99
C LYS A 661 14.39 -21.18 -40.81
N ALA A 662 15.12 -22.31 -40.94
CA ALA A 662 16.01 -22.78 -39.88
C ALA A 662 17.16 -21.79 -39.61
N ARG A 663 17.77 -21.18 -40.65
CA ARG A 663 18.83 -20.20 -40.48
C ARG A 663 18.32 -18.91 -39.82
N GLU A 664 17.16 -18.41 -40.27
CA GLU A 664 16.56 -17.22 -39.64
C GLU A 664 16.21 -17.48 -38.17
N THR A 665 15.60 -18.61 -37.86
CA THR A 665 15.26 -19.01 -36.50
C THR A 665 16.50 -19.17 -35.62
N LYS A 666 17.57 -19.81 -36.13
CA LYS A 666 18.84 -19.92 -35.40
C LYS A 666 19.41 -18.54 -35.05
N GLY A 667 19.38 -17.59 -35.99
CA GLY A 667 19.83 -16.22 -35.74
C GLY A 667 19.03 -15.57 -34.61
N MET A 668 17.72 -15.77 -34.53
CA MET A 668 16.88 -15.27 -33.45
C MET A 668 17.14 -15.97 -32.13
N ILE A 669 17.35 -17.29 -32.12
CA ILE A 669 17.73 -18.04 -30.91
C ILE A 669 19.07 -17.51 -30.37
N ASP A 670 20.04 -17.25 -31.22
CA ASP A 670 21.36 -16.74 -30.83
C ASP A 670 21.25 -15.34 -30.19
N LEU A 671 20.33 -14.49 -30.68
CA LEU A 671 20.03 -13.20 -30.04
C LEU A 671 19.44 -13.37 -28.64
N ILE A 672 18.46 -14.26 -28.47
CA ILE A 672 17.89 -14.56 -27.14
C ILE A 672 18.99 -15.08 -26.21
N ARG A 673 19.75 -16.12 -26.61
CA ARG A 673 20.74 -16.77 -25.77
C ARG A 673 21.89 -15.85 -25.35
N ASN A 674 22.31 -14.92 -26.23
CA ASN A 674 23.46 -14.06 -25.96
C ASN A 674 23.07 -12.74 -25.26
N PHE A 675 21.82 -12.27 -25.43
CA PHE A 675 21.47 -10.92 -25.03
C PHE A 675 20.43 -10.83 -23.88
N SER A 676 19.57 -11.84 -23.71
CA SER A 676 18.47 -11.74 -22.72
C SER A 676 18.96 -11.53 -21.30
N GLY A 677 20.05 -12.20 -20.88
CA GLY A 677 20.58 -12.10 -19.52
C GLY A 677 21.07 -10.70 -19.16
N PHE A 678 21.54 -9.90 -20.14
CA PHE A 678 22.01 -8.53 -19.89
C PHE A 678 20.90 -7.58 -19.42
N ARG A 679 19.65 -7.90 -19.65
CA ARG A 679 18.50 -7.07 -19.30
C ARG A 679 18.51 -6.58 -17.83
N GLU A 680 18.98 -7.38 -16.90
CA GLU A 680 19.01 -7.07 -15.48
C GLU A 680 20.21 -6.19 -15.06
N TYR A 681 21.26 -6.08 -15.88
CA TYR A 681 22.49 -5.38 -15.52
C TYR A 681 22.32 -3.85 -15.35
N PRO A 682 21.55 -3.10 -16.19
CA PRO A 682 21.38 -1.68 -15.98
C PRO A 682 20.73 -1.37 -14.62
N LYS A 683 19.73 -2.13 -14.20
CA LYS A 683 19.08 -2.00 -12.88
C LYS A 683 20.04 -2.39 -11.75
N TYR A 684 20.79 -3.48 -11.92
CA TYR A 684 21.83 -3.89 -10.98
C TYR A 684 22.89 -2.79 -10.78
N GLY A 685 23.33 -2.16 -11.84
CA GLY A 685 24.26 -1.01 -11.78
C GLY A 685 23.67 0.19 -11.03
N MET A 686 22.39 0.51 -11.28
CA MET A 686 21.68 1.57 -10.58
C MET A 686 21.60 1.30 -9.07
N VAL A 687 21.19 0.08 -8.67
CA VAL A 687 21.06 -0.29 -7.25
C VAL A 687 22.41 -0.25 -6.53
N ASN A 688 23.51 -0.66 -7.20
CA ASN A 688 24.87 -0.52 -6.67
C ASN A 688 25.21 0.94 -6.39
N ARG A 689 24.96 1.85 -7.35
CA ARG A 689 25.21 3.28 -7.16
C ARG A 689 24.38 3.85 -6.02
N TYR A 690 23.10 3.51 -5.95
CA TYR A 690 22.22 3.92 -4.86
C TYR A 690 22.74 3.45 -3.49
N PHE A 691 23.25 2.24 -3.40
CA PHE A 691 23.86 1.74 -2.16
C PHE A 691 25.11 2.55 -1.78
N ILE A 692 25.95 2.87 -2.73
CA ILE A 692 27.15 3.70 -2.50
C ILE A 692 26.76 5.11 -2.02
N TYR A 693 25.78 5.75 -2.66
CA TYR A 693 25.25 7.06 -2.23
C TYR A 693 24.67 6.98 -0.82
N LYS A 694 23.85 5.95 -0.55
CA LYS A 694 23.25 5.73 0.76
C LYS A 694 24.29 5.63 1.86
N GLN A 695 25.34 4.84 1.66
CA GLN A 695 26.42 4.68 2.64
C GLN A 695 27.18 5.99 2.90
N ALA A 696 27.36 6.82 1.88
CA ALA A 696 27.97 8.13 2.03
C ALA A 696 27.07 9.11 2.79
N LEU A 697 25.77 9.17 2.44
CA LEU A 697 24.78 10.01 3.11
C LEU A 697 24.56 9.61 4.58
N LEU A 698 24.58 8.31 4.90
CA LEU A 698 24.50 7.84 6.29
C LEU A 698 25.71 8.26 7.13
N LYS A 699 26.89 8.40 6.54
CA LYS A 699 28.06 8.97 7.26
C LYS A 699 27.84 10.45 7.62
N GLU A 700 27.22 11.24 6.72
CA GLU A 700 26.85 12.62 7.06
C GLU A 700 25.73 12.64 8.11
N ALA A 701 24.76 11.71 8.03
CA ALA A 701 23.72 11.57 9.05
C ALA A 701 24.28 11.30 10.46
N VAL A 702 25.31 10.47 10.58
CA VAL A 702 25.98 10.23 11.87
C VAL A 702 26.58 11.53 12.45
N LYS A 703 27.12 12.40 11.60
CA LYS A 703 27.62 13.72 12.05
C LYS A 703 26.48 14.62 12.53
N LEU A 704 25.32 14.60 11.85
CA LEU A 704 24.12 15.34 12.26
C LEU A 704 23.54 14.84 13.60
N VAL A 705 23.56 13.52 13.84
CA VAL A 705 23.21 12.95 15.16
C VAL A 705 24.17 13.43 16.24
N GLN A 706 25.50 13.41 15.97
CA GLN A 706 26.51 13.90 16.92
C GLN A 706 26.41 15.40 17.22
N ALA A 707 25.80 16.17 16.29
CA ALA A 707 25.55 17.59 16.43
C ALA A 707 24.15 17.91 17.01
N ASP A 708 23.39 16.91 17.44
CA ASP A 708 22.02 17.01 17.98
C ASP A 708 21.03 17.70 17.00
N VAL A 709 21.26 17.57 15.69
CA VAL A 709 20.40 18.13 14.64
C VAL A 709 19.26 17.16 14.30
N ILE A 710 19.55 15.86 14.32
CA ILE A 710 18.59 14.76 14.13
C ILE A 710 18.76 13.72 15.26
N ASN A 711 17.71 12.94 15.54
CA ASN A 711 17.71 11.97 16.63
C ASN A 711 18.35 10.64 16.25
N GLU A 712 18.12 10.17 15.04
CA GLU A 712 18.66 8.93 14.49
C GLU A 712 19.13 9.11 13.05
N LYS A 713 20.07 8.31 12.59
CA LYS A 713 20.62 8.46 11.23
C LYS A 713 19.58 8.24 10.12
N GLU A 714 18.54 7.46 10.39
CA GLU A 714 17.44 7.17 9.48
C GLU A 714 16.48 8.35 9.28
N ASP A 715 16.54 9.37 10.13
CA ASP A 715 15.75 10.59 10.02
C ASP A 715 15.98 11.32 8.69
N ILE A 716 17.18 11.21 8.12
CA ILE A 716 17.50 11.79 6.80
C ILE A 716 16.59 11.26 5.68
N TYR A 717 16.00 10.08 5.85
CA TYR A 717 15.10 9.51 4.84
C TYR A 717 13.80 10.28 4.68
N TYR A 718 13.42 11.07 5.68
CA TYR A 718 12.23 11.93 5.68
C TYR A 718 12.50 13.35 5.15
N LEU A 719 13.73 13.63 4.71
CA LEU A 719 14.11 14.84 4.00
C LEU A 719 14.20 14.58 2.49
N THR A 720 13.91 15.59 1.67
CA THR A 720 14.28 15.54 0.24
C THR A 720 15.79 15.65 0.09
N PHE A 721 16.31 15.39 -1.10
CA PHE A 721 17.75 15.50 -1.35
C PHE A 721 18.26 16.93 -1.13
N GLU A 722 17.50 17.93 -1.57
CA GLU A 722 17.82 19.35 -1.42
C GLU A 722 17.78 19.80 0.04
N GLU A 723 16.75 19.39 0.78
CA GLU A 723 16.63 19.68 2.23
C GLU A 723 17.79 19.04 3.01
N LEU A 724 18.12 17.78 2.70
CA LEU A 724 19.25 17.11 3.36
C LEU A 724 20.58 17.83 3.08
N ARG A 725 20.79 18.29 1.84
CA ARG A 725 21.95 19.11 1.49
C ARG A 725 22.01 20.38 2.34
N GLU A 726 20.88 21.10 2.45
CA GLU A 726 20.81 22.32 3.25
C GLU A 726 21.11 22.04 4.73
N VAL A 727 20.52 20.98 5.30
CA VAL A 727 20.77 20.59 6.69
C VAL A 727 22.23 20.24 6.93
N VAL A 728 22.88 19.49 6.03
CA VAL A 728 24.32 19.16 6.13
C VAL A 728 25.20 20.42 6.05
N CYS A 729 24.82 21.41 5.24
CA CYS A 729 25.58 22.66 5.09
C CYS A 729 25.39 23.62 6.28
N THR A 730 24.21 23.63 6.90
CA THR A 730 23.83 24.65 7.89
C THR A 730 23.77 24.16 9.31
N ASN A 731 23.66 22.84 9.52
CA ASN A 731 23.32 22.19 10.80
C ASN A 731 22.02 22.74 11.43
N LYS A 732 21.05 23.13 10.60
CA LYS A 732 19.76 23.65 11.05
C LYS A 732 18.61 22.83 10.44
N LEU A 733 17.69 22.42 11.30
CA LEU A 733 16.51 21.67 10.92
C LEU A 733 15.35 22.00 11.87
N ASP A 734 14.17 22.24 11.32
CA ASP A 734 12.92 22.13 12.09
C ASP A 734 12.52 20.65 12.15
N TYR A 735 12.78 20.01 13.28
CA TYR A 735 12.54 18.59 13.45
C TYR A 735 11.06 18.20 13.32
N GLN A 736 10.12 19.12 13.48
CA GLN A 736 8.68 18.88 13.27
C GLN A 736 8.38 18.43 11.83
N ILE A 737 9.21 18.81 10.86
CA ILE A 737 9.09 18.35 9.48
C ILE A 737 9.24 16.83 9.40
N ILE A 738 10.22 16.27 10.10
CA ILE A 738 10.47 14.81 10.16
C ILE A 738 9.31 14.10 10.85
N GLU A 739 8.86 14.59 12.01
CA GLU A 739 7.75 13.98 12.75
C GLU A 739 6.47 13.94 11.91
N ARG A 740 6.10 15.05 11.29
CA ARG A 740 4.94 15.12 10.39
C ARG A 740 5.06 14.10 9.25
N ARG A 741 6.22 14.03 8.58
CA ARG A 741 6.42 13.12 7.46
C ARG A 741 6.50 11.65 7.87
N LYS A 742 6.94 11.32 9.08
CA LYS A 742 6.83 9.97 9.67
C LYS A 742 5.36 9.57 9.82
N GLU A 743 4.51 10.49 10.28
CA GLU A 743 3.07 10.26 10.40
C GLU A 743 2.39 10.12 9.02
N GLU A 744 2.68 11.02 8.08
CA GLU A 744 2.19 10.92 6.70
C GLU A 744 2.58 9.58 6.06
N TYR A 745 3.82 9.14 6.22
CA TYR A 745 4.30 7.87 5.67
C TYR A 745 3.52 6.67 6.24
N LYS A 746 3.27 6.63 7.56
CA LYS A 746 2.44 5.60 8.18
C LYS A 746 1.01 5.57 7.62
N SER A 747 0.46 6.73 7.27
CA SER A 747 -0.85 6.80 6.62
C SER A 747 -0.81 6.24 5.20
N TYR A 748 0.26 6.54 4.44
CA TYR A 748 0.45 6.08 3.07
C TYR A 748 0.65 4.56 2.95
N GLU A 749 1.23 3.91 3.97
CA GLU A 749 1.37 2.44 4.03
C GLU A 749 0.03 1.71 4.04
N LYS A 750 -1.04 2.37 4.53
CA LYS A 750 -2.39 1.80 4.59
C LYS A 750 -3.17 1.94 3.28
N LEU A 751 -2.70 2.78 2.35
CA LEU A 751 -3.39 3.07 1.10
C LEU A 751 -2.99 2.09 0.01
N THR A 752 -3.98 1.56 -0.70
CA THR A 752 -3.76 0.77 -1.93
C THR A 752 -3.61 1.73 -3.12
N PRO A 753 -2.48 1.71 -3.85
CA PRO A 753 -2.29 2.60 -4.98
C PRO A 753 -3.19 2.21 -6.15
N PRO A 754 -3.85 3.17 -6.82
CA PRO A 754 -4.62 2.91 -8.03
C PRO A 754 -3.72 2.74 -9.26
N ARG A 755 -4.15 1.94 -10.27
CA ARG A 755 -3.50 1.89 -11.58
C ARG A 755 -3.71 3.20 -12.36
N VAL A 756 -4.95 3.70 -12.33
CA VAL A 756 -5.36 4.95 -12.98
C VAL A 756 -6.14 5.79 -12.01
N ILE A 757 -5.80 7.07 -11.90
CA ILE A 757 -6.52 8.07 -11.10
C ILE A 757 -6.67 9.36 -11.91
N THR A 758 -7.81 10.01 -11.78
CA THR A 758 -8.08 11.28 -12.43
C THR A 758 -7.84 12.47 -11.50
N SER A 759 -7.68 13.67 -12.05
CA SER A 759 -7.48 14.90 -11.25
C SER A 759 -8.67 15.28 -10.37
N ASP A 760 -9.85 14.71 -10.62
CA ASP A 760 -11.01 14.86 -9.72
C ASP A 760 -11.08 13.76 -8.63
N GLY A 761 -10.06 12.90 -8.57
CA GLY A 761 -9.88 11.89 -7.53
C GLY A 761 -10.68 10.61 -7.76
N GLU A 762 -11.15 10.34 -8.97
CA GLU A 762 -11.76 9.06 -9.31
C GLU A 762 -10.69 8.01 -9.62
N ILE A 763 -10.78 6.87 -8.92
CA ILE A 763 -9.99 5.68 -9.26
C ILE A 763 -10.75 4.89 -10.31
N ILE A 764 -10.11 4.62 -11.44
CA ILE A 764 -10.67 3.82 -12.52
C ILE A 764 -10.08 2.42 -12.44
N ALA A 765 -10.91 1.44 -12.13
CA ALA A 765 -10.55 0.02 -12.17
C ALA A 765 -10.71 -0.51 -13.61
N GLY A 766 -9.78 -1.37 -14.01
CA GLY A 766 -9.89 -2.13 -15.25
C GLY A 766 -10.39 -3.55 -14.97
N GLU A 767 -10.95 -4.20 -15.98
CA GLU A 767 -11.43 -5.57 -15.90
C GLU A 767 -10.82 -6.43 -17.01
N TYR A 768 -10.58 -7.72 -16.73
CA TYR A 768 -10.22 -8.68 -17.77
C TYR A 768 -11.45 -9.10 -18.57
N LYS A 769 -11.43 -8.87 -19.88
CA LYS A 769 -12.49 -9.30 -20.82
C LYS A 769 -12.09 -10.66 -21.42
N GLN A 770 -12.14 -11.75 -20.64
CA GLN A 770 -11.90 -13.11 -21.13
C GLN A 770 -13.22 -13.88 -21.20
N GLU A 771 -13.59 -14.35 -22.40
CA GLU A 771 -14.90 -14.97 -22.68
C GLU A 771 -14.99 -16.48 -22.33
N ASN A 772 -13.89 -17.18 -22.03
CA ASN A 772 -13.90 -18.64 -21.88
C ASN A 772 -13.17 -19.14 -20.62
N LEU A 773 -13.38 -18.46 -19.48
CA LEU A 773 -12.81 -18.94 -18.21
C LEU A 773 -13.65 -20.08 -17.63
N PRO A 774 -13.03 -21.09 -16.99
CA PRO A 774 -13.75 -22.06 -16.16
C PRO A 774 -14.56 -21.35 -15.06
N GLU A 775 -15.68 -21.99 -14.66
CA GLU A 775 -16.54 -21.42 -13.60
C GLU A 775 -15.74 -21.34 -12.28
N GLY A 776 -15.69 -20.14 -11.68
CA GLY A 776 -14.93 -19.86 -10.46
C GLY A 776 -13.43 -19.58 -10.66
N ALA A 777 -12.93 -19.59 -11.88
CA ALA A 777 -11.54 -19.22 -12.15
C ALA A 777 -11.30 -17.71 -12.01
N ILE A 778 -10.12 -17.35 -11.52
CA ILE A 778 -9.68 -15.96 -11.35
C ILE A 778 -8.76 -15.61 -12.53
N ALA A 779 -9.14 -14.58 -13.29
CA ALA A 779 -8.39 -14.15 -14.47
C ALA A 779 -7.09 -13.43 -14.13
N GLY A 780 -6.08 -13.59 -15.00
CA GLY A 780 -4.82 -12.87 -14.94
C GLY A 780 -4.10 -12.89 -16.29
N LEU A 781 -2.89 -12.36 -16.34
CA LEU A 781 -2.06 -12.32 -17.52
C LEU A 781 -1.17 -13.57 -17.58
N PRO A 782 -1.24 -14.40 -18.65
CA PRO A 782 -0.34 -15.52 -18.85
C PRO A 782 1.07 -15.00 -19.17
N VAL A 783 2.06 -15.35 -18.36
CA VAL A 783 3.44 -14.86 -18.54
C VAL A 783 4.50 -15.93 -18.65
N SER A 784 4.22 -17.15 -18.22
CA SER A 784 5.08 -18.32 -18.41
C SER A 784 4.22 -19.56 -18.54
N SER A 785 4.43 -20.30 -19.62
CA SER A 785 3.56 -21.39 -20.05
C SER A 785 3.60 -22.62 -19.11
N GLY A 786 2.51 -23.37 -19.11
CA GLY A 786 2.37 -24.63 -18.37
C GLY A 786 1.18 -24.61 -17.43
N VAL A 787 0.84 -25.77 -16.89
CA VAL A 787 -0.20 -25.95 -15.89
C VAL A 787 0.38 -26.68 -14.69
N VAL A 788 0.11 -26.17 -13.50
CA VAL A 788 0.61 -26.77 -12.27
C VAL A 788 -0.44 -26.73 -11.17
N GLU A 789 -0.50 -27.78 -10.38
CA GLU A 789 -1.31 -27.84 -9.16
C GLU A 789 -0.43 -27.94 -7.92
N GLY A 790 -0.79 -27.25 -6.86
CA GLY A 790 -0.02 -27.27 -5.62
C GLY A 790 -0.68 -26.52 -4.48
N ARG A 791 0.04 -26.54 -3.38
CA ARG A 791 -0.30 -25.76 -2.19
C ARG A 791 0.06 -24.28 -2.43
N ALA A 792 -0.89 -23.38 -2.28
CA ALA A 792 -0.63 -21.95 -2.29
C ALA A 792 0.11 -21.54 -1.03
N ARG A 793 1.14 -20.75 -1.16
CA ARG A 793 1.78 -20.03 -0.07
C ARG A 793 1.64 -18.55 -0.31
N VAL A 794 0.81 -17.92 0.52
CA VAL A 794 0.54 -16.47 0.45
C VAL A 794 1.59 -15.75 1.28
N ILE A 795 2.61 -15.21 0.60
CA ILE A 795 3.76 -14.57 1.24
C ILE A 795 3.77 -13.10 0.82
N LEU A 796 3.59 -12.20 1.78
CA LEU A 796 3.62 -10.76 1.55
C LEU A 796 4.99 -10.15 1.86
N ASN A 797 5.71 -10.72 2.83
CA ASN A 797 7.06 -10.33 3.18
C ASN A 797 8.01 -11.50 2.99
N MET A 798 9.13 -11.25 2.36
CA MET A 798 10.14 -12.27 2.05
C MET A 798 10.75 -12.91 3.30
N GLU A 799 10.79 -12.18 4.42
CA GLU A 799 11.30 -12.67 5.71
C GLU A 799 10.39 -13.77 6.31
N ASP A 800 9.12 -13.83 5.91
CA ASP A 800 8.14 -14.81 6.35
C ASP A 800 8.09 -16.06 5.44
N ALA A 801 9.01 -16.18 4.48
CA ALA A 801 9.02 -17.21 3.47
C ALA A 801 9.43 -18.58 4.05
N ASP A 802 8.44 -19.43 4.37
CA ASP A 802 8.62 -20.86 4.66
C ASP A 802 8.03 -21.68 3.52
N LEU A 803 8.84 -21.92 2.48
CA LEU A 803 8.46 -22.65 1.27
C LEU A 803 8.96 -24.09 1.32
N GLU A 804 8.14 -25.01 0.82
CA GLU A 804 8.49 -26.39 0.55
C GLU A 804 8.59 -26.64 -0.96
N GLU A 805 9.39 -27.61 -1.34
CA GLU A 805 9.51 -27.99 -2.75
C GLU A 805 8.12 -28.34 -3.32
N GLY A 806 7.72 -27.67 -4.38
CA GLY A 806 6.44 -27.89 -5.04
C GLY A 806 5.31 -26.97 -4.58
N ASP A 807 5.57 -25.98 -3.73
CA ASP A 807 4.62 -24.92 -3.42
C ASP A 807 4.40 -23.97 -4.59
N ILE A 808 3.26 -23.30 -4.60
CA ILE A 808 2.94 -22.21 -5.53
C ILE A 808 2.99 -20.91 -4.74
N LEU A 809 3.89 -20.01 -5.12
CA LEU A 809 3.99 -18.69 -4.50
C LEU A 809 2.86 -17.79 -4.96
N VAL A 810 2.11 -17.24 -4.00
CA VAL A 810 1.09 -16.22 -4.20
C VAL A 810 1.53 -14.98 -3.45
N THR A 811 1.73 -13.87 -4.16
CA THR A 811 2.23 -12.62 -3.55
C THR A 811 1.69 -11.38 -4.24
N TYR A 812 1.90 -10.21 -3.64
CA TYR A 812 1.43 -8.96 -4.21
C TYR A 812 2.23 -8.57 -5.46
N PHE A 813 3.56 -8.57 -5.39
CA PHE A 813 4.47 -8.40 -6.53
C PHE A 813 5.81 -9.07 -6.24
N THR A 814 6.67 -9.20 -7.25
CA THR A 814 8.04 -9.68 -7.08
C THR A 814 9.03 -8.73 -7.73
N ASP A 815 10.18 -8.57 -7.10
CA ASP A 815 11.35 -7.88 -7.61
C ASP A 815 12.59 -8.80 -7.61
N PRO A 816 13.77 -8.34 -8.06
CA PRO A 816 14.95 -9.19 -8.14
C PRO A 816 15.34 -9.88 -6.82
N SER A 817 15.05 -9.32 -5.67
CA SER A 817 15.36 -9.93 -4.37
C SER A 817 14.59 -11.23 -4.09
N TRP A 818 13.44 -11.44 -4.75
CA TRP A 818 12.61 -12.63 -4.62
C TRP A 818 13.18 -13.85 -5.37
N THR A 819 14.15 -13.65 -6.26
CA THR A 819 14.71 -14.71 -7.11
C THR A 819 15.20 -15.95 -6.34
N PRO A 820 15.82 -15.83 -5.15
CA PRO A 820 16.19 -17.01 -4.38
C PRO A 820 15.03 -17.93 -4.01
N LEU A 821 13.80 -17.39 -3.89
CA LEU A 821 12.60 -18.18 -3.59
C LEU A 821 12.04 -18.90 -4.81
N PHE A 822 12.29 -18.40 -6.03
CA PHE A 822 11.83 -19.03 -7.28
C PHE A 822 12.43 -20.43 -7.51
N VAL A 823 13.56 -20.70 -6.91
CA VAL A 823 14.23 -22.01 -7.01
C VAL A 823 13.41 -23.12 -6.33
N SER A 824 12.64 -22.77 -5.28
CA SER A 824 11.88 -23.72 -4.44
C SER A 824 10.44 -23.92 -4.89
N ILE A 825 9.86 -22.99 -5.66
CA ILE A 825 8.47 -23.05 -6.09
C ILE A 825 8.29 -23.79 -7.42
N LYS A 826 7.06 -24.22 -7.69
CA LYS A 826 6.70 -24.80 -8.99
C LYS A 826 5.69 -23.98 -9.78
N GLY A 827 5.22 -22.87 -9.23
CA GLY A 827 4.32 -21.93 -9.89
C GLY A 827 4.30 -20.58 -9.20
N LEU A 828 3.92 -19.55 -9.94
CA LEU A 828 3.87 -18.15 -9.45
C LEU A 828 2.54 -17.52 -9.78
N VAL A 829 1.97 -16.80 -8.80
CA VAL A 829 0.81 -15.93 -8.97
C VAL A 829 1.07 -14.58 -8.28
N THR A 830 0.84 -13.47 -9.00
CA THR A 830 1.01 -12.13 -8.41
C THR A 830 -0.16 -11.19 -8.71
N GLU A 831 -0.46 -10.27 -7.79
CA GLU A 831 -1.50 -9.24 -8.02
C GLU A 831 -1.03 -8.17 -9.00
N VAL A 832 0.23 -7.78 -8.92
CA VAL A 832 0.84 -6.80 -9.80
C VAL A 832 1.90 -7.47 -10.64
N GLY A 833 1.86 -7.25 -11.93
CA GLY A 833 2.81 -7.82 -12.87
C GLY A 833 2.40 -7.59 -14.31
N GLY A 834 3.31 -7.88 -15.24
CA GLY A 834 3.11 -7.80 -16.68
C GLY A 834 4.13 -8.67 -17.41
N LEU A 835 4.00 -8.79 -18.74
CA LEU A 835 4.82 -9.67 -19.57
C LEU A 835 6.34 -9.47 -19.41
N MET A 836 6.75 -8.25 -19.11
CA MET A 836 8.17 -7.84 -19.01
C MET A 836 8.62 -7.57 -17.58
N THR A 837 7.81 -7.88 -16.59
CA THR A 837 8.19 -7.70 -15.19
C THR A 837 9.20 -8.74 -14.76
N HIS A 838 9.91 -8.48 -13.66
CA HIS A 838 10.93 -9.37 -13.15
C HIS A 838 10.40 -10.79 -12.92
N GLY A 839 9.28 -10.92 -12.20
CA GLY A 839 8.67 -12.23 -11.93
C GLY A 839 8.33 -13.03 -13.18
N ALA A 840 7.81 -12.36 -14.22
CA ALA A 840 7.50 -13.00 -15.50
C ALA A 840 8.76 -13.51 -16.22
N VAL A 841 9.83 -12.73 -16.20
CA VAL A 841 11.09 -13.09 -16.87
C VAL A 841 11.77 -14.27 -16.16
N ILE A 842 11.86 -14.19 -14.83
CA ILE A 842 12.49 -15.27 -14.05
C ILE A 842 11.64 -16.55 -14.06
N ALA A 843 10.30 -16.44 -14.04
CA ALA A 843 9.41 -17.60 -14.19
C ALA A 843 9.68 -18.34 -15.51
N ARG A 844 9.83 -17.62 -16.64
CA ARG A 844 10.19 -18.23 -17.92
C ARG A 844 11.58 -18.87 -17.91
N GLU A 845 12.55 -18.22 -17.28
CA GLU A 845 13.92 -18.71 -17.19
C GLU A 845 14.02 -20.01 -16.37
N TYR A 846 13.20 -20.15 -15.33
CA TYR A 846 13.12 -21.36 -14.51
C TYR A 846 12.04 -22.35 -14.98
N GLY A 847 11.33 -22.06 -16.08
CA GLY A 847 10.26 -22.90 -16.59
C GLY A 847 9.05 -23.04 -15.65
N LEU A 848 8.79 -22.04 -14.82
CA LEU A 848 7.69 -22.05 -13.86
C LEU A 848 6.40 -21.55 -14.50
N PRO A 849 5.28 -22.30 -14.50
CA PRO A 849 3.97 -21.76 -14.88
C PRO A 849 3.63 -20.53 -14.03
N ALA A 850 3.26 -19.42 -14.70
CA ALA A 850 3.02 -18.18 -13.99
C ALA A 850 1.87 -17.35 -14.58
N VAL A 851 1.04 -16.82 -13.67
CA VAL A 851 -0.04 -15.88 -13.96
C VAL A 851 0.16 -14.64 -13.08
N VAL A 852 0.23 -13.47 -13.71
CA VAL A 852 0.43 -12.20 -13.01
C VAL A 852 -0.75 -11.25 -13.23
N GLY A 853 -0.82 -10.17 -12.45
CA GLY A 853 -1.92 -9.20 -12.56
C GLY A 853 -3.26 -9.74 -12.07
N VAL A 854 -3.29 -10.77 -11.24
CA VAL A 854 -4.50 -11.40 -10.70
C VAL A 854 -5.01 -10.58 -9.52
N GLU A 855 -6.00 -9.72 -9.77
CA GLU A 855 -6.49 -8.77 -8.78
C GLU A 855 -6.98 -9.43 -7.49
N ASN A 856 -6.56 -8.88 -6.35
CA ASN A 856 -6.93 -9.34 -5.00
C ASN A 856 -6.59 -10.81 -4.70
N VAL A 857 -5.72 -11.45 -5.45
CA VAL A 857 -5.42 -12.88 -5.28
C VAL A 857 -4.88 -13.21 -3.89
N THR A 858 -4.12 -12.32 -3.27
CA THR A 858 -3.60 -12.49 -1.91
C THR A 858 -4.68 -12.47 -0.83
N ARG A 859 -5.90 -12.01 -1.17
CA ARG A 859 -7.08 -12.01 -0.29
C ARG A 859 -8.07 -13.11 -0.66
N LEU A 860 -8.13 -13.48 -1.93
CA LEU A 860 -9.04 -14.49 -2.47
C LEU A 860 -8.56 -15.91 -2.19
N ILE A 861 -7.23 -16.11 -2.19
CA ILE A 861 -6.59 -17.40 -1.89
C ILE A 861 -6.05 -17.38 -0.46
N ASN A 862 -6.44 -18.37 0.34
CA ASN A 862 -5.90 -18.54 1.68
C ASN A 862 -4.57 -19.30 1.65
N ASP A 863 -3.66 -18.97 2.58
CA ASP A 863 -2.41 -19.71 2.76
C ASP A 863 -2.69 -21.20 3.04
N GLY A 864 -1.95 -22.09 2.37
CA GLY A 864 -2.13 -23.54 2.47
C GLY A 864 -3.24 -24.11 1.56
N GLN A 865 -4.02 -23.30 0.87
CA GLN A 865 -5.11 -23.75 -0.01
C GLN A 865 -4.54 -24.41 -1.28
N ARG A 866 -5.22 -25.44 -1.77
CA ARG A 866 -4.82 -26.09 -3.02
C ARG A 866 -5.33 -25.31 -4.23
N ILE A 867 -4.45 -25.00 -5.16
CA ILE A 867 -4.79 -24.24 -6.38
C ILE A 867 -4.18 -24.89 -7.63
N ARG A 868 -4.78 -24.57 -8.78
CA ARG A 868 -4.23 -24.83 -10.11
C ARG A 868 -3.89 -23.52 -10.79
N VAL A 869 -2.68 -23.40 -11.31
CA VAL A 869 -2.21 -22.24 -12.08
C VAL A 869 -2.08 -22.67 -13.55
N ASN A 870 -2.84 -22.02 -14.43
CA ASN A 870 -2.73 -22.21 -15.87
C ASN A 870 -2.00 -21.00 -16.49
N GLY A 871 -0.68 -21.07 -16.53
CA GLY A 871 0.19 -20.06 -17.10
C GLY A 871 0.14 -19.97 -18.63
N THR A 872 -0.52 -20.92 -19.30
CA THR A 872 -0.72 -20.89 -20.74
C THR A 872 -1.93 -20.06 -21.13
N GLU A 873 -3.03 -20.16 -20.39
CA GLU A 873 -4.29 -19.49 -20.66
C GLU A 873 -4.57 -18.30 -19.75
N GLY A 874 -3.81 -18.13 -18.66
CA GLY A 874 -3.83 -16.95 -17.81
C GLY A 874 -4.94 -16.94 -16.78
N TYR A 875 -5.12 -18.03 -16.03
CA TYR A 875 -6.07 -18.08 -14.93
C TYR A 875 -5.60 -18.94 -13.76
N VAL A 876 -6.24 -18.76 -12.62
CA VAL A 876 -6.02 -19.53 -11.39
C VAL A 876 -7.34 -20.11 -10.91
N GLU A 877 -7.37 -21.41 -10.56
CA GLU A 877 -8.52 -22.09 -9.98
C GLU A 877 -8.21 -22.49 -8.53
N ILE A 878 -9.20 -22.34 -7.65
CA ILE A 878 -9.18 -22.88 -6.29
C ILE A 878 -9.77 -24.29 -6.36
N LEU A 879 -9.00 -25.30 -5.90
CA LEU A 879 -9.37 -26.71 -6.03
C LEU A 879 -10.08 -27.25 -4.78
#